data_4f048aa30f103a6b089960dfa8cf8c16
#
_entry.id   4f048aa30f103a6b089960dfa8cf8c16
#
_cell.length_a   1.000
_cell.length_b   1.000
_cell.length_c   1.000
_cell.angle_alpha   90.00
_cell.angle_beta   90.00
_cell.angle_gamma   90.00
#
_symmetry.space_group_name_H-M   'P 1'
#
loop_
_entity.id
_entity.type
_entity.pdbx_description
1 polymer ?
#
loop_
_entity_poly.entity_id
_entity_poly.type
_entity_poly.pdbx_seq_one_letter_code
_entity_poly.pdbx_strand_id
1 'polypeptide(L)'
;MGSEPGYFGEFTVQLWTGSTDDPVRYFILRKLNIMKTSTRTLSFSLIILLGWMARGADIGFIEKFALAEDRKEALKLLIPGTPDYYYYHSLDAQLRGDGATVKKHLALWVKRHGRTAQVREIQDRQALLDYGANPDATLAHLRRELGLSFNHSRVIEGQKPKHPVALDSKLISFKAYQERAYRSGDLSGVEERGLEKLEHDKLNATRLRHLLSRLQRPDVVNLPQLIIKDLRNKYSRGFGSHNIHRQLTKAQMDELLQLEPSLINSTHYINAYLIKLAPSADTDTRFNLAERGKHLNRIHQFTGRLAPAHNSLKANAIYNLLRFQQSQGQYDRELFMEYLKLPRPVAYINPKYREVQLKRPGISDVNLNADYSRITGLPPIGPDERLVRDFFLHFFRQDADFDQYLPLVRDTYLKQAFAEAKLVSGVGDAERWYSMLSTSQVKALQERIDLDFAPANKVFYKASEAVSLKVNIKNVKKLIVRVFEINTFNFYSRNLHPVNTAINLDGLAATREQAYNYDERPLRRVERNFNFPELKKRGVYVVEFIGNGRSSRALISKGNLRVLEDTGSAGHEFRVLDEDNKACAQATLWLSGNEYKADKDGLIVVPFSNRPGRQTMVLRNGNFSALASFVHQSETYSLDAGIYVDREALVTGAQAKLVVRPVLRLNGNPISLKVLEDPRLVILSTGRDGVPTMLELPVGEIKDGEAFIHEFTVPDKLAKLQFTLKARVENLAAGNKQDLTDQGTFALNQIDKTLKLENVHLARVNGAYVLDVLGKNGEAKPDRAVSVQLKHRDFKGTHSVSLKSDPSGRVDLGALADIQWIKATGSDGATYHWEISRGRYGRVAQPSVIHAATGDTIQVALAGPLNNASKGQSYSLFEVRQGTMVGDQVKAGTFRNGFLEISDLAVGDYTLY
;
A
#
# COMPACT_ATOMS: atom_id res chain seq x y z
N MET A 1 6.43 -11.01 -24.12
CA MET A 1 5.47 -11.02 -23.02
C MET A 1 5.80 -9.83 -22.16
N GLY A 2 4.80 -9.14 -21.69
CA GLY A 2 4.74 -7.76 -21.26
C GLY A 2 5.93 -7.19 -20.52
N SER A 3 6.60 -6.27 -21.14
CA SER A 3 7.35 -5.25 -20.45
C SER A 3 6.34 -4.21 -19.99
N GLU A 4 6.15 -4.12 -18.69
CA GLU A 4 5.38 -3.04 -18.09
C GLU A 4 5.97 -1.69 -18.47
N PRO A 5 5.15 -0.66 -18.73
CA PRO A 5 5.64 0.67 -18.99
C PRO A 5 6.28 1.22 -17.71
N GLY A 6 7.49 1.76 -17.85
CA GLY A 6 8.23 2.39 -16.78
C GLY A 6 7.41 3.49 -16.10
N TYR A 7 6.90 3.18 -14.94
CA TYR A 7 6.45 4.17 -13.98
C TYR A 7 7.67 4.93 -13.48
N PHE A 8 7.54 6.24 -13.32
CA PHE A 8 8.37 6.95 -12.36
C PHE A 8 8.22 6.23 -11.04
N GLY A 9 9.32 5.75 -10.48
CA GLY A 9 9.27 5.10 -9.19
C GLY A 9 8.72 6.07 -8.16
N GLU A 10 7.77 5.61 -7.34
CA GLU A 10 7.42 6.32 -6.12
C GLU A 10 8.69 6.39 -5.26
N PHE A 11 9.18 7.61 -5.02
CA PHE A 11 10.21 7.82 -4.03
C PHE A 11 9.52 8.09 -2.71
N THR A 12 9.48 7.10 -1.84
CA THR A 12 8.99 7.29 -0.49
C THR A 12 10.16 7.60 0.42
N VAL A 13 10.24 8.84 0.88
CA VAL A 13 11.11 9.20 1.99
C VAL A 13 10.37 8.78 3.25
N GLN A 14 10.58 7.54 3.73
CA GLN A 14 10.00 7.06 4.96
C GLN A 14 10.91 7.32 6.14
N LEU A 15 10.40 8.05 7.12
CA LEU A 15 10.93 8.04 8.47
C LEU A 15 9.84 7.54 9.44
N TRP A 16 10.24 6.63 10.24
CA TRP A 16 9.45 5.72 11.03
C TRP A 16 9.07 6.25 12.41
N THR A 17 7.83 6.07 12.83
CA THR A 17 7.49 5.97 14.25
C THR A 17 6.66 4.72 14.45
N GLY A 18 7.18 3.81 15.29
CA GLY A 18 6.47 2.62 15.66
C GLY A 18 5.36 2.88 16.66
N SER A 19 4.32 2.11 16.59
CA SER A 19 3.85 1.24 17.68
C SER A 19 2.56 0.53 17.33
N THR A 20 2.60 -0.72 17.61
CA THR A 20 1.66 -1.63 18.28
C THR A 20 0.42 -2.14 17.52
N ASP A 21 0.48 -3.46 17.38
CA ASP A 21 -0.57 -4.47 17.55
C ASP A 21 -2.00 -4.15 17.12
N ASP A 22 -2.43 -4.74 16.02
CA ASP A 22 -3.59 -5.64 16.04
C ASP A 22 -3.75 -6.44 14.74
N PRO A 23 -4.22 -7.68 14.77
CA PRO A 23 -4.18 -8.59 13.64
C PRO A 23 -5.34 -8.33 12.69
N VAL A 24 -5.03 -7.90 11.48
CA VAL A 24 -5.99 -7.87 10.37
C VAL A 24 -6.22 -9.31 9.91
N ARG A 25 -7.42 -9.82 10.16
CA ARG A 25 -7.92 -11.06 9.57
C ARG A 25 -7.94 -10.94 8.04
N TYR A 26 -7.00 -11.58 7.40
CA TYR A 26 -7.08 -11.84 5.97
C TYR A 26 -8.11 -12.94 5.70
N PHE A 27 -9.20 -12.58 5.04
CA PHE A 27 -10.03 -13.55 4.35
C PHE A 27 -9.32 -13.94 3.05
N ILE A 28 -8.65 -15.09 3.08
CA ILE A 28 -8.09 -15.71 1.88
C ILE A 28 -9.20 -16.47 1.18
N LEU A 29 -9.68 -15.96 0.06
CA LEU A 29 -10.41 -16.75 -0.93
C LEU A 29 -9.40 -17.67 -1.62
N ARG A 30 -9.32 -18.92 -1.16
CA ARG A 30 -8.61 -20.00 -1.87
C ARG A 30 -9.33 -20.29 -3.19
N LYS A 31 -8.75 -19.88 -4.31
CA LYS A 31 -8.97 -20.53 -5.58
C LYS A 31 -8.22 -21.87 -5.53
N LEU A 32 -8.96 -22.97 -5.52
CA LEU A 32 -8.39 -24.30 -5.75
C LEU A 32 -7.90 -24.38 -7.21
N ASN A 33 -6.60 -24.30 -7.41
CA ASN A 33 -5.98 -24.82 -8.62
C ASN A 33 -5.69 -26.29 -8.38
N ILE A 34 -6.45 -27.16 -9.05
CA ILE A 34 -6.17 -28.60 -9.09
C ILE A 34 -4.96 -28.80 -10.01
N MET A 35 -3.80 -28.97 -9.41
CA MET A 35 -2.62 -29.51 -10.11
C MET A 35 -2.84 -30.98 -10.42
N LYS A 36 -2.81 -31.31 -11.71
CA LYS A 36 -2.67 -32.67 -12.18
C LYS A 36 -1.26 -33.18 -11.85
N THR A 37 -1.12 -33.94 -10.79
CA THR A 37 0.07 -34.75 -10.57
C THR A 37 -0.24 -36.21 -10.88
N SER A 38 0.65 -36.78 -11.66
CA SER A 38 0.73 -38.12 -12.23
C SER A 38 0.33 -39.23 -11.26
N THR A 39 -0.74 -39.91 -11.61
CA THR A 39 -1.11 -41.23 -11.09
C THR A 39 -0.39 -42.33 -11.87
N ARG A 40 0.76 -42.78 -11.43
CA ARG A 40 1.43 -44.03 -11.92
C ARG A 40 2.01 -44.84 -10.78
N THR A 41 1.30 -45.03 -9.65
CA THR A 41 1.73 -46.02 -8.65
C THR A 41 0.61 -46.56 -7.74
N LEU A 42 -0.65 -46.44 -8.14
CA LEU A 42 -1.78 -47.00 -7.35
C LEU A 42 -2.66 -47.99 -8.14
N SER A 43 -2.19 -48.43 -9.31
CA SER A 43 -2.98 -49.35 -10.15
C SER A 43 -2.67 -50.84 -9.93
N PHE A 44 -1.83 -51.22 -9.01
CA PHE A 44 -1.48 -52.66 -8.82
C PHE A 44 -2.06 -53.28 -7.53
N SER A 45 -2.67 -52.53 -6.66
CA SER A 45 -3.28 -53.06 -5.44
C SER A 45 -4.80 -53.13 -5.45
N LEU A 46 -5.46 -52.61 -6.49
CA LEU A 46 -6.92 -52.63 -6.61
C LEU A 46 -7.44 -53.76 -7.53
N ILE A 47 -6.54 -54.49 -8.21
CA ILE A 47 -6.95 -55.58 -9.10
C ILE A 47 -7.09 -56.94 -8.36
N ILE A 48 -6.63 -57.03 -7.12
CA ILE A 48 -6.73 -58.29 -6.34
C ILE A 48 -7.95 -58.30 -5.38
N LEU A 49 -8.66 -57.19 -5.21
CA LEU A 49 -9.87 -57.12 -4.34
C LEU A 49 -11.19 -57.05 -5.11
N LEU A 50 -11.18 -57.11 -6.43
CA LEU A 50 -12.38 -57.12 -7.30
C LEU A 50 -12.72 -58.53 -7.82
N GLY A 51 -12.10 -59.55 -7.24
CA GLY A 51 -12.32 -60.94 -7.61
C GLY A 51 -13.45 -61.68 -6.90
N TRP A 52 -14.21 -61.03 -6.01
CA TRP A 52 -15.32 -61.72 -5.33
C TRP A 52 -16.50 -60.76 -5.10
N MET A 53 -17.26 -60.49 -6.14
CA MET A 53 -18.72 -60.25 -6.14
C MET A 53 -19.16 -59.98 -7.59
N ALA A 54 -19.16 -61.05 -8.38
CA ALA A 54 -20.02 -61.09 -9.58
C ALA A 54 -21.45 -61.33 -9.16
N ARG A 55 -22.07 -60.28 -8.51
CA ARG A 55 -23.50 -60.11 -8.61
C ARG A 55 -23.76 -59.47 -9.97
N GLY A 56 -24.61 -60.10 -10.79
CA GLY A 56 -24.98 -59.56 -12.08
C GLY A 56 -25.33 -58.10 -11.96
N ALA A 57 -24.59 -57.21 -12.63
CA ALA A 57 -24.91 -55.81 -12.71
C ALA A 57 -26.33 -55.70 -13.28
N ASP A 58 -27.24 -55.11 -12.57
CA ASP A 58 -28.59 -54.84 -13.10
C ASP A 58 -28.38 -53.97 -14.36
N ILE A 59 -28.89 -54.46 -15.49
CA ILE A 59 -28.78 -53.74 -16.77
C ILE A 59 -29.45 -52.39 -16.58
N GLY A 60 -28.68 -51.30 -16.74
CA GLY A 60 -29.19 -49.96 -16.57
C GLY A 60 -30.31 -49.63 -17.59
N PHE A 61 -31.08 -48.57 -17.32
CA PHE A 61 -32.18 -48.22 -18.22
C PHE A 61 -31.69 -47.91 -19.63
N ILE A 62 -30.46 -47.37 -19.78
CA ILE A 62 -29.84 -47.08 -21.08
C ILE A 62 -29.72 -48.38 -21.93
N GLU A 63 -29.21 -49.45 -21.34
CA GLU A 63 -29.06 -50.74 -22.02
C GLU A 63 -30.41 -51.39 -22.26
N LYS A 64 -31.34 -51.33 -21.31
CA LYS A 64 -32.71 -51.81 -21.50
C LYS A 64 -33.41 -51.13 -22.66
N PHE A 65 -33.28 -49.81 -22.79
CA PHE A 65 -33.84 -49.05 -23.89
C PHE A 65 -33.12 -49.32 -25.24
N ALA A 66 -31.80 -49.47 -25.21
CA ALA A 66 -31.02 -49.73 -26.43
C ALA A 66 -31.25 -51.13 -27.01
N LEU A 67 -31.40 -52.17 -26.13
CA LEU A 67 -31.53 -53.58 -26.49
C LEU A 67 -32.97 -54.07 -26.61
N ALA A 68 -33.97 -53.28 -26.28
CA ALA A 68 -35.39 -53.65 -26.31
C ALA A 68 -35.83 -53.93 -27.75
N GLU A 69 -36.48 -55.05 -28.00
CA GLU A 69 -37.15 -55.33 -29.25
C GLU A 69 -38.27 -54.32 -29.55
N ASP A 70 -39.08 -53.98 -28.55
CA ASP A 70 -40.01 -52.88 -28.58
C ASP A 70 -39.67 -51.84 -27.49
N ARG A 71 -39.12 -50.67 -27.89
CA ARG A 71 -38.72 -49.59 -27.02
C ARG A 71 -39.91 -49.00 -26.29
N LYS A 72 -41.13 -49.11 -26.80
CA LYS A 72 -42.32 -48.60 -26.12
C LYS A 72 -42.58 -49.31 -24.78
N GLU A 73 -42.25 -50.63 -24.66
CA GLU A 73 -42.37 -51.35 -23.40
C GLU A 73 -41.35 -50.85 -22.38
N ALA A 74 -40.10 -50.55 -22.81
CA ALA A 74 -39.09 -49.94 -21.92
C ALA A 74 -39.49 -48.54 -21.44
N LEU A 75 -40.08 -47.72 -22.33
CA LEU A 75 -40.53 -46.38 -21.98
C LEU A 75 -41.65 -46.37 -20.92
N LYS A 76 -42.47 -47.42 -20.77
CA LYS A 76 -43.49 -47.52 -19.72
C LYS A 76 -42.91 -47.57 -18.31
N LEU A 77 -41.64 -47.94 -18.16
CA LEU A 77 -40.93 -47.99 -16.88
C LEU A 77 -40.53 -46.61 -16.36
N LEU A 78 -40.53 -45.58 -17.21
CA LEU A 78 -40.12 -44.25 -16.85
C LEU A 78 -41.24 -43.47 -16.13
N ILE A 79 -40.88 -42.74 -15.08
CA ILE A 79 -41.80 -41.96 -14.30
C ILE A 79 -42.15 -40.67 -15.05
N PRO A 80 -43.42 -40.43 -15.41
CA PRO A 80 -43.83 -39.22 -16.12
C PRO A 80 -43.44 -37.94 -15.43
N GLY A 81 -42.81 -37.04 -16.22
CA GLY A 81 -42.39 -35.74 -15.73
C GLY A 81 -40.95 -35.66 -15.21
N THR A 82 -40.23 -36.77 -15.11
CA THR A 82 -38.80 -36.81 -14.80
C THR A 82 -37.96 -36.39 -16.02
N PRO A 83 -36.68 -35.93 -15.82
CA PRO A 83 -35.77 -35.64 -16.94
C PRO A 83 -35.59 -36.83 -17.87
N ASP A 84 -35.40 -38.05 -17.33
CA ASP A 84 -35.24 -39.31 -18.09
C ASP A 84 -36.48 -39.62 -18.90
N TYR A 85 -37.66 -39.41 -18.37
CA TYR A 85 -38.92 -39.57 -19.11
C TYR A 85 -38.91 -38.70 -20.37
N TYR A 86 -38.61 -37.42 -20.24
CA TYR A 86 -38.59 -36.54 -21.41
C TYR A 86 -37.44 -36.86 -22.35
N TYR A 87 -36.28 -37.24 -21.84
CA TYR A 87 -35.12 -37.56 -22.69
C TYR A 87 -35.38 -38.79 -23.56
N TYR A 88 -35.75 -39.91 -22.98
CA TYR A 88 -35.92 -41.16 -23.73
C TYR A 88 -37.15 -41.17 -24.61
N HIS A 89 -38.24 -40.53 -24.21
CA HIS A 89 -39.41 -40.34 -25.06
C HIS A 89 -39.09 -39.42 -26.27
N SER A 90 -38.31 -38.39 -26.10
CA SER A 90 -37.84 -37.55 -27.20
C SER A 90 -36.87 -38.28 -28.11
N LEU A 91 -35.94 -39.07 -27.52
CA LEU A 91 -34.99 -39.87 -28.28
C LEU A 91 -35.69 -40.92 -29.14
N ASP A 92 -36.66 -41.65 -28.59
CA ASP A 92 -37.47 -42.60 -29.31
C ASP A 92 -38.28 -41.95 -30.43
N ALA A 93 -38.90 -40.80 -30.15
CA ALA A 93 -39.60 -40.01 -31.17
C ALA A 93 -38.66 -39.54 -32.32
N GLN A 94 -37.42 -39.16 -32.00
CA GLN A 94 -36.40 -38.85 -33.02
C GLN A 94 -36.03 -40.05 -33.90
N LEU A 95 -35.88 -41.20 -33.27
CA LEU A 95 -35.53 -42.44 -33.98
C LEU A 95 -36.66 -42.86 -34.92
N ARG A 96 -37.92 -42.49 -34.64
CA ARG A 96 -39.10 -42.80 -35.47
C ARG A 96 -39.42 -41.64 -36.48
N GLY A 97 -38.66 -40.55 -36.47
CA GLY A 97 -38.91 -39.40 -37.32
C GLY A 97 -40.09 -38.52 -36.89
N ASP A 98 -40.60 -38.69 -35.66
CA ASP A 98 -41.74 -37.93 -35.12
C ASP A 98 -41.30 -36.63 -34.46
N GLY A 99 -40.94 -35.67 -35.27
CA GLY A 99 -40.47 -34.33 -34.78
C GLY A 99 -41.56 -33.56 -34.05
N ALA A 100 -42.85 -33.83 -34.30
CA ALA A 100 -43.94 -33.13 -33.58
C ALA A 100 -43.98 -33.53 -32.10
N THR A 101 -43.84 -34.84 -31.82
CA THR A 101 -43.75 -35.35 -30.46
C THR A 101 -42.49 -34.87 -29.75
N VAL A 102 -41.34 -34.84 -30.44
CA VAL A 102 -40.08 -34.27 -29.87
C VAL A 102 -40.30 -32.82 -29.43
N LYS A 103 -40.86 -31.98 -30.26
CA LYS A 103 -41.15 -30.57 -29.98
C LYS A 103 -42.07 -30.40 -28.75
N LYS A 104 -43.10 -31.26 -28.64
CA LYS A 104 -44.01 -31.27 -27.49
C LYS A 104 -43.30 -31.66 -26.18
N HIS A 105 -42.51 -32.72 -26.21
CA HIS A 105 -41.71 -33.14 -25.03
C HIS A 105 -40.70 -32.11 -24.62
N LEU A 106 -39.95 -31.55 -25.56
CA LEU A 106 -38.97 -30.50 -25.28
C LEU A 106 -39.59 -29.25 -24.64
N ALA A 107 -40.75 -28.82 -25.11
CA ALA A 107 -41.46 -27.67 -24.54
C ALA A 107 -41.84 -27.90 -23.07
N LEU A 108 -42.35 -29.08 -22.75
CA LEU A 108 -42.73 -29.47 -21.39
C LEU A 108 -41.50 -29.68 -20.49
N TRP A 109 -40.45 -30.25 -21.05
CA TRP A 109 -39.21 -30.51 -20.34
C TRP A 109 -38.50 -29.20 -19.94
N VAL A 110 -38.32 -28.27 -20.90
CA VAL A 110 -37.74 -26.95 -20.64
C VAL A 110 -38.57 -26.18 -19.62
N LYS A 111 -39.89 -26.26 -19.66
CA LYS A 111 -40.78 -25.59 -18.70
C LYS A 111 -40.62 -26.12 -17.28
N ARG A 112 -40.32 -27.43 -17.09
CA ARG A 112 -40.23 -28.09 -15.77
C ARG A 112 -38.81 -28.09 -15.20
N HIS A 113 -37.82 -28.32 -16.04
CA HIS A 113 -36.45 -28.58 -15.62
C HIS A 113 -35.42 -27.58 -16.18
N GLY A 114 -35.86 -26.56 -16.96
CA GLY A 114 -34.98 -25.62 -17.58
C GLY A 114 -34.18 -26.22 -18.76
N ARG A 115 -33.20 -25.46 -19.23
CA ARG A 115 -32.30 -25.87 -20.35
C ARG A 115 -31.08 -26.60 -19.79
N THR A 116 -31.20 -27.92 -19.67
CA THR A 116 -30.08 -28.80 -19.24
C THR A 116 -29.19 -29.19 -20.43
N ALA A 117 -28.05 -29.84 -20.15
CA ALA A 117 -27.19 -30.43 -21.19
C ALA A 117 -27.95 -31.44 -22.06
N GLN A 118 -28.76 -32.30 -21.46
CA GLN A 118 -29.56 -33.32 -22.15
C GLN A 118 -30.65 -32.68 -23.02
N VAL A 119 -31.26 -31.56 -22.58
CA VAL A 119 -32.22 -30.80 -23.42
C VAL A 119 -31.49 -30.28 -24.65
N ARG A 120 -30.29 -29.73 -24.50
CA ARG A 120 -29.48 -29.25 -25.64
C ARG A 120 -29.14 -30.40 -26.60
N GLU A 121 -28.72 -31.52 -26.08
CA GLU A 121 -28.39 -32.71 -26.89
C GLU A 121 -29.54 -33.11 -27.79
N ILE A 122 -30.76 -33.21 -27.26
CA ILE A 122 -31.97 -33.55 -28.05
C ILE A 122 -32.31 -32.44 -29.05
N GLN A 123 -32.12 -31.15 -28.68
CA GLN A 123 -32.32 -30.03 -29.58
C GLN A 123 -31.35 -30.02 -30.77
N ASP A 124 -30.06 -30.23 -30.46
CA ASP A 124 -28.99 -30.27 -31.49
C ASP A 124 -29.20 -31.44 -32.43
N ARG A 125 -29.51 -32.63 -31.89
CA ARG A 125 -29.83 -33.81 -32.67
C ARG A 125 -31.07 -33.59 -33.55
N GLN A 126 -32.15 -32.97 -33.04
CA GLN A 126 -33.36 -32.65 -33.81
C GLN A 126 -33.06 -31.69 -34.96
N ALA A 127 -32.26 -30.63 -34.67
CA ALA A 127 -31.87 -29.70 -35.70
C ALA A 127 -31.13 -30.39 -36.87
N LEU A 128 -30.21 -31.33 -36.53
CA LEU A 128 -29.50 -32.08 -37.56
C LEU A 128 -30.41 -33.03 -38.36
N LEU A 129 -31.39 -33.68 -37.71
CA LEU A 129 -32.40 -34.54 -38.39
C LEU A 129 -33.29 -33.72 -39.31
N ASP A 130 -33.61 -32.50 -38.96
CA ASP A 130 -34.44 -31.60 -39.74
C ASP A 130 -33.69 -30.95 -40.92
N TYR A 131 -32.38 -31.22 -41.13
CA TYR A 131 -31.59 -30.56 -42.18
C TYR A 131 -32.17 -30.77 -43.58
N GLY A 132 -32.65 -31.97 -43.90
CA GLY A 132 -33.24 -32.28 -45.21
C GLY A 132 -34.52 -31.52 -45.48
N ALA A 133 -35.29 -31.21 -44.45
CA ALA A 133 -36.55 -30.49 -44.55
C ALA A 133 -36.39 -28.95 -44.43
N ASN A 134 -35.42 -28.48 -43.65
CA ASN A 134 -35.17 -27.05 -43.38
C ASN A 134 -33.68 -26.75 -43.17
N PRO A 135 -32.88 -26.73 -44.25
CA PRO A 135 -31.43 -26.51 -44.14
C PRO A 135 -31.06 -25.18 -43.47
N ASP A 136 -31.79 -24.11 -43.75
CA ASP A 136 -31.50 -22.76 -43.25
C ASP A 136 -31.69 -22.67 -41.73
N ALA A 137 -32.73 -23.29 -41.20
CA ALA A 137 -32.97 -23.34 -39.78
C ALA A 137 -31.89 -24.15 -39.03
N THR A 138 -31.47 -25.28 -39.62
CA THR A 138 -30.38 -26.10 -39.08
C THR A 138 -29.07 -25.32 -39.10
N LEU A 139 -28.72 -24.67 -40.21
CA LEU A 139 -27.49 -23.85 -40.30
C LEU A 139 -27.51 -22.67 -39.31
N ALA A 140 -28.66 -22.01 -39.14
CA ALA A 140 -28.82 -20.94 -38.16
C ALA A 140 -28.66 -21.45 -36.72
N HIS A 141 -29.16 -22.67 -36.42
CA HIS A 141 -28.99 -23.32 -35.12
C HIS A 141 -27.50 -23.64 -34.86
N LEU A 142 -26.83 -24.31 -35.79
CA LEU A 142 -25.40 -24.63 -35.68
C LEU A 142 -24.53 -23.39 -35.54
N ARG A 143 -24.81 -22.36 -36.33
CA ARG A 143 -24.12 -21.08 -36.23
C ARG A 143 -24.21 -20.47 -34.83
N ARG A 144 -25.40 -20.50 -34.23
CA ARG A 144 -25.64 -19.98 -32.88
C ARG A 144 -24.95 -20.83 -31.80
N GLU A 145 -25.11 -22.14 -31.84
CA GLU A 145 -24.59 -23.05 -30.82
C GLU A 145 -23.06 -23.14 -30.84
N LEU A 146 -22.46 -23.07 -32.02
CA LEU A 146 -20.98 -23.05 -32.17
C LEU A 146 -20.38 -21.65 -32.10
N GLY A 147 -21.20 -20.61 -31.92
CA GLY A 147 -20.72 -19.21 -31.87
C GLY A 147 -20.04 -18.76 -33.15
N LEU A 148 -20.40 -19.33 -34.30
CA LEU A 148 -19.76 -19.00 -35.57
C LEU A 148 -20.18 -17.61 -36.04
N SER A 149 -19.22 -16.71 -36.17
CA SER A 149 -19.39 -15.40 -36.81
C SER A 149 -18.62 -15.38 -38.14
N PHE A 150 -19.34 -15.31 -39.24
CA PHE A 150 -18.71 -15.21 -40.56
C PHE A 150 -18.50 -13.73 -40.94
N ASN A 151 -17.53 -13.12 -40.28
CA ASN A 151 -17.13 -11.73 -40.53
C ASN A 151 -15.99 -11.61 -41.55
N HIS A 152 -15.68 -12.67 -42.28
CA HIS A 152 -14.67 -12.61 -43.33
C HIS A 152 -15.30 -12.07 -44.63
N SER A 153 -14.68 -11.06 -45.18
CA SER A 153 -15.01 -10.68 -46.57
C SER A 153 -14.55 -11.81 -47.49
N ARG A 154 -15.49 -12.33 -48.26
CA ARG A 154 -15.16 -13.34 -49.26
C ARG A 154 -14.20 -12.70 -50.27
N VAL A 155 -12.97 -13.20 -50.36
CA VAL A 155 -12.09 -12.80 -51.45
C VAL A 155 -12.59 -13.43 -52.72
N ILE A 156 -13.18 -12.60 -53.58
CA ILE A 156 -13.60 -13.01 -54.90
C ILE A 156 -12.45 -12.66 -55.84
N GLU A 157 -11.99 -13.64 -56.58
CA GLU A 157 -10.89 -13.46 -57.51
C GLU A 157 -11.22 -12.33 -58.51
N GLY A 158 -10.31 -11.34 -58.65
CA GLY A 158 -10.53 -10.17 -59.49
C GLY A 158 -11.30 -8.99 -58.85
N GLN A 159 -11.85 -9.14 -57.63
CA GLN A 159 -12.54 -8.07 -56.95
C GLN A 159 -11.55 -7.31 -56.04
N LYS A 160 -11.34 -6.02 -56.34
CA LYS A 160 -10.50 -5.16 -55.51
C LYS A 160 -11.21 -4.70 -54.25
N PRO A 161 -10.55 -4.76 -53.03
CA PRO A 161 -11.12 -4.26 -51.78
C PRO A 161 -11.41 -2.74 -51.88
N LYS A 162 -12.60 -2.32 -51.39
CA LYS A 162 -12.98 -0.90 -51.33
C LYS A 162 -12.52 -0.21 -50.05
N HIS A 163 -11.35 -0.58 -49.51
CA HIS A 163 -10.79 0.04 -48.30
C HIS A 163 -9.89 1.23 -48.67
N PRO A 164 -9.73 2.21 -47.77
CA PRO A 164 -8.76 3.29 -47.99
C PRO A 164 -7.33 2.76 -47.91
N VAL A 165 -6.39 3.46 -48.54
CA VAL A 165 -4.94 3.14 -48.52
C VAL A 165 -4.18 3.81 -47.37
N ALA A 166 -4.87 4.74 -46.68
CA ALA A 166 -4.30 5.49 -45.57
C ALA A 166 -5.21 5.46 -44.34
N LEU A 167 -4.62 5.42 -43.15
CA LEU A 167 -5.35 5.50 -41.89
C LEU A 167 -5.81 6.95 -41.62
N ASP A 168 -7.09 7.15 -41.40
CA ASP A 168 -7.58 8.44 -40.92
C ASP A 168 -7.15 8.65 -39.46
N SER A 169 -6.26 9.62 -39.25
CA SER A 169 -5.75 10.00 -37.95
C SER A 169 -6.81 10.40 -36.92
N LYS A 170 -7.98 10.88 -37.41
CA LYS A 170 -9.10 11.23 -36.51
C LYS A 170 -9.62 10.00 -35.75
N LEU A 171 -9.59 8.82 -36.36
CA LEU A 171 -10.06 7.57 -35.76
C LEU A 171 -9.21 7.11 -34.55
N ILE A 172 -7.95 7.53 -34.52
CA ILE A 172 -7.00 7.17 -33.48
C ILE A 172 -6.68 8.32 -32.51
N SER A 173 -7.40 9.45 -32.62
CA SER A 173 -7.25 10.57 -31.70
C SER A 173 -7.72 10.21 -30.29
N PHE A 174 -7.18 10.93 -29.29
CA PHE A 174 -7.58 10.79 -27.88
C PHE A 174 -9.11 10.89 -27.74
N LYS A 175 -9.73 11.89 -28.40
CA LYS A 175 -11.19 12.09 -28.36
C LYS A 175 -11.96 10.89 -28.91
N ALA A 176 -11.54 10.30 -30.01
CA ALA A 176 -12.19 9.15 -30.61
C ALA A 176 -12.10 7.90 -29.69
N TYR A 177 -10.96 7.70 -29.00
CA TYR A 177 -10.83 6.63 -28.01
C TYR A 177 -11.64 6.91 -26.74
N GLN A 178 -11.70 8.16 -26.28
CA GLN A 178 -12.52 8.59 -25.16
C GLN A 178 -14.02 8.33 -25.43
N GLU A 179 -14.53 8.69 -26.60
CA GLU A 179 -15.92 8.45 -26.97
C GLU A 179 -16.27 6.96 -26.97
N ARG A 180 -15.35 6.12 -27.45
CA ARG A 180 -15.50 4.65 -27.41
C ARG A 180 -15.48 4.11 -26.00
N ALA A 181 -14.53 4.57 -25.19
CA ALA A 181 -14.40 4.16 -23.79
C ALA A 181 -15.64 4.57 -22.96
N TYR A 182 -16.26 5.72 -23.31
CA TYR A 182 -17.44 6.22 -22.60
C TYR A 182 -18.73 5.43 -22.88
N ARG A 183 -18.74 4.50 -23.86
CA ARG A 183 -19.89 3.62 -24.13
C ARG A 183 -20.19 2.65 -22.99
N SER A 184 -19.19 2.31 -22.16
CA SER A 184 -19.38 1.50 -20.95
C SER A 184 -20.18 2.22 -19.85
N GLY A 185 -20.36 3.54 -19.98
CA GLY A 185 -21.07 4.36 -18.99
C GLY A 185 -20.18 4.83 -17.81
N ASP A 186 -19.05 4.18 -17.60
CA ASP A 186 -18.05 4.49 -16.55
C ASP A 186 -16.67 4.83 -17.15
N LEU A 187 -15.59 4.72 -16.37
CA LEU A 187 -14.22 4.93 -16.82
C LEU A 187 -13.38 3.63 -16.85
N SER A 188 -14.02 2.46 -16.84
CA SER A 188 -13.32 1.17 -16.89
C SER A 188 -12.46 1.00 -18.13
N GLY A 189 -12.86 1.63 -19.24
CA GLY A 189 -12.13 1.63 -20.52
C GLY A 189 -10.93 2.59 -20.59
N VAL A 190 -10.67 3.39 -19.54
CA VAL A 190 -9.58 4.36 -19.48
C VAL A 190 -8.42 3.82 -18.63
N GLU A 191 -7.19 3.93 -19.12
CA GLU A 191 -5.98 3.62 -18.35
C GLU A 191 -5.71 4.69 -17.29
N GLU A 192 -4.89 4.40 -16.26
CA GLU A 192 -4.58 5.37 -15.18
C GLU A 192 -4.02 6.69 -15.75
N ARG A 193 -3.08 6.60 -16.68
CA ARG A 193 -2.50 7.77 -17.37
C ARG A 193 -3.54 8.61 -18.12
N GLY A 194 -4.59 7.97 -18.62
CA GLY A 194 -5.65 8.65 -19.35
C GLY A 194 -6.57 9.45 -18.46
N LEU A 195 -6.68 9.10 -17.17
CA LEU A 195 -7.55 9.80 -16.23
C LEU A 195 -7.17 11.26 -16.04
N GLU A 196 -5.87 11.57 -16.03
CA GLU A 196 -5.36 12.93 -15.85
C GLU A 196 -5.68 13.86 -17.04
N LYS A 197 -5.85 13.28 -18.24
CA LYS A 197 -6.14 14.03 -19.48
C LYS A 197 -7.62 14.26 -19.73
N LEU A 198 -8.51 13.71 -18.88
CA LEU A 198 -9.95 13.89 -19.05
C LEU A 198 -10.36 15.31 -18.61
N GLU A 199 -11.40 15.83 -19.25
CA GLU A 199 -12.08 17.03 -18.80
C GLU A 199 -12.98 16.69 -17.60
N HIS A 200 -12.42 16.76 -16.40
CA HIS A 200 -13.04 16.26 -15.17
C HIS A 200 -14.39 16.93 -14.87
N ASP A 201 -14.52 18.23 -15.16
CA ASP A 201 -15.74 19.00 -14.92
C ASP A 201 -16.93 18.53 -15.78
N LYS A 202 -16.65 17.93 -16.95
CA LYS A 202 -17.64 17.40 -17.88
C LYS A 202 -18.08 15.96 -17.57
N LEU A 203 -17.51 15.33 -16.56
CA LEU A 203 -17.88 13.96 -16.18
C LEU A 203 -19.28 13.92 -15.57
N ASN A 204 -20.07 12.92 -15.99
CA ASN A 204 -21.33 12.61 -15.31
C ASN A 204 -21.07 11.95 -13.95
N ALA A 205 -22.13 11.82 -13.14
CA ALA A 205 -22.00 11.33 -11.76
C ALA A 205 -21.36 9.93 -11.66
N THR A 206 -21.66 9.02 -12.58
CA THR A 206 -21.09 7.65 -12.57
C THR A 206 -19.59 7.68 -12.89
N ARG A 207 -19.20 8.42 -13.92
CA ARG A 207 -17.79 8.57 -14.31
C ARG A 207 -16.99 9.32 -13.26
N LEU A 208 -17.57 10.39 -12.69
CA LEU A 208 -16.93 11.14 -11.61
C LEU A 208 -16.63 10.24 -10.40
N ARG A 209 -17.61 9.45 -9.97
CA ARG A 209 -17.43 8.51 -8.86
C ARG A 209 -16.37 7.45 -9.16
N HIS A 210 -16.36 6.94 -10.40
CA HIS A 210 -15.32 6.00 -10.83
C HIS A 210 -13.93 6.66 -10.85
N LEU A 211 -13.82 7.92 -11.30
CA LEU A 211 -12.58 8.69 -11.21
C LEU A 211 -12.12 8.77 -9.76
N LEU A 212 -12.96 9.27 -8.85
CA LEU A 212 -12.62 9.45 -7.43
C LEU A 212 -12.21 8.13 -6.74
N SER A 213 -12.78 6.99 -7.19
CA SER A 213 -12.42 5.67 -6.65
C SER A 213 -11.02 5.18 -7.08
N ARG A 214 -10.51 5.69 -8.20
CA ARG A 214 -9.21 5.30 -8.79
C ARG A 214 -8.08 6.27 -8.45
N LEU A 215 -8.39 7.51 -8.12
CA LEU A 215 -7.38 8.50 -7.78
C LEU A 215 -6.63 8.12 -6.51
N GLN A 216 -5.30 8.15 -6.59
CA GLN A 216 -4.39 7.91 -5.46
C GLN A 216 -3.70 9.20 -5.00
N ARG A 217 -3.63 10.22 -5.84
CA ARG A 217 -2.94 11.49 -5.61
C ARG A 217 -3.90 12.67 -5.70
N PRO A 218 -3.70 13.72 -4.89
CA PRO A 218 -4.58 14.88 -4.85
C PRO A 218 -4.18 16.00 -5.83
N ASP A 219 -3.37 15.72 -6.85
CA ASP A 219 -2.87 16.68 -7.84
C ASP A 219 -3.86 17.01 -8.98
N VAL A 220 -5.04 16.42 -8.94
CA VAL A 220 -6.10 16.72 -9.90
C VAL A 220 -6.65 18.12 -9.68
N VAL A 221 -6.70 18.90 -10.75
CA VAL A 221 -7.23 20.25 -10.76
C VAL A 221 -8.70 20.27 -10.28
N ASN A 222 -9.05 21.21 -9.41
CA ASN A 222 -10.42 21.37 -8.86
C ASN A 222 -10.92 20.12 -8.10
N LEU A 223 -10.03 19.31 -7.52
CA LEU A 223 -10.42 18.08 -6.81
C LEU A 223 -11.44 18.33 -5.68
N PRO A 224 -11.33 19.38 -4.83
CA PRO A 224 -12.36 19.69 -3.84
C PRO A 224 -13.75 19.87 -4.45
N GLN A 225 -13.87 20.63 -5.56
CA GLN A 225 -15.14 20.88 -6.25
C GLN A 225 -15.72 19.57 -6.84
N LEU A 226 -14.85 18.70 -7.38
CA LEU A 226 -15.26 17.39 -7.91
C LEU A 226 -15.81 16.50 -6.79
N ILE A 227 -15.17 16.51 -5.63
CA ILE A 227 -15.66 15.77 -4.45
C ILE A 227 -17.01 16.33 -3.98
N ILE A 228 -17.18 17.64 -3.90
CA ILE A 228 -18.46 18.27 -3.53
C ILE A 228 -19.55 17.88 -4.54
N LYS A 229 -19.24 17.88 -5.84
CA LYS A 229 -20.17 17.45 -6.89
C LYS A 229 -20.62 15.99 -6.68
N ASP A 230 -19.73 15.10 -6.23
CA ASP A 230 -20.12 13.73 -5.85
C ASP A 230 -20.94 13.71 -4.56
N LEU A 231 -20.50 14.38 -3.50
CA LEU A 231 -21.18 14.38 -2.20
C LEU A 231 -22.64 14.86 -2.29
N ARG A 232 -22.93 15.83 -3.16
CA ARG A 232 -24.29 16.34 -3.43
C ARG A 232 -25.14 15.39 -4.30
N ASN A 233 -24.56 14.34 -4.83
CA ASN A 233 -25.30 13.37 -5.62
C ASN A 233 -26.08 12.40 -4.71
N LYS A 234 -27.33 12.10 -5.03
CA LYS A 234 -28.19 11.19 -4.26
C LYS A 234 -27.67 9.76 -4.08
N TYR A 235 -26.72 9.35 -4.91
CA TYR A 235 -26.08 8.04 -4.83
C TYR A 235 -24.69 8.10 -4.17
N SER A 236 -24.29 9.25 -3.63
CA SER A 236 -23.04 9.36 -2.90
C SER A 236 -23.10 8.55 -1.62
N ARG A 237 -21.98 7.93 -1.27
CA ARG A 237 -21.82 7.22 0.01
C ARG A 237 -21.19 8.11 1.09
N GLY A 238 -21.07 9.41 0.82
CA GLY A 238 -20.51 10.40 1.72
C GLY A 238 -18.98 10.45 1.71
N PHE A 239 -18.45 11.40 2.46
CA PHE A 239 -17.01 11.58 2.62
C PHE A 239 -16.38 10.36 3.33
N GLY A 240 -15.21 9.94 2.85
CA GLY A 240 -14.51 8.74 3.33
C GLY A 240 -14.77 7.47 2.51
N SER A 241 -15.72 7.51 1.55
CA SER A 241 -16.04 6.36 0.70
C SER A 241 -14.98 6.05 -0.36
N HIS A 242 -14.11 7.01 -0.69
CA HIS A 242 -13.01 6.85 -1.65
C HIS A 242 -11.66 7.10 -0.97
N ASN A 243 -10.62 6.39 -1.41
CA ASN A 243 -9.28 6.54 -0.83
C ASN A 243 -8.74 7.97 -0.97
N ILE A 244 -9.04 8.62 -2.11
CA ILE A 244 -8.61 9.99 -2.38
C ILE A 244 -9.06 11.00 -1.31
N HIS A 245 -10.19 10.78 -0.63
CA HIS A 245 -10.65 11.64 0.45
C HIS A 245 -9.66 11.75 1.61
N ARG A 246 -8.88 10.67 1.85
CA ARG A 246 -7.83 10.66 2.88
C ARG A 246 -6.50 11.23 2.39
N GLN A 247 -6.29 11.23 1.08
CA GLN A 247 -5.04 11.72 0.48
C GLN A 247 -5.05 13.23 0.20
N LEU A 248 -6.20 13.91 0.35
CA LEU A 248 -6.28 15.36 0.19
C LEU A 248 -5.23 16.07 1.05
N THR A 249 -4.64 17.12 0.52
CA THR A 249 -3.79 18.01 1.31
C THR A 249 -4.61 18.75 2.36
N LYS A 250 -3.94 19.29 3.39
CA LYS A 250 -4.63 20.12 4.41
C LYS A 250 -5.35 21.31 3.78
N ALA A 251 -4.72 21.97 2.81
CA ALA A 251 -5.34 23.11 2.11
C ALA A 251 -6.63 22.71 1.37
N GLN A 252 -6.63 21.57 0.68
CA GLN A 252 -7.83 21.04 0.02
C GLN A 252 -8.92 20.62 1.02
N MET A 253 -8.54 20.10 2.18
CA MET A 253 -9.50 19.81 3.25
C MET A 253 -10.14 21.11 3.79
N ASP A 254 -9.34 22.16 3.99
CA ASP A 254 -9.86 23.47 4.42
C ASP A 254 -10.82 24.05 3.36
N GLU A 255 -10.47 23.95 2.08
CA GLU A 255 -11.34 24.37 0.97
C GLU A 255 -12.65 23.57 0.93
N LEU A 256 -12.60 22.25 1.10
CA LEU A 256 -13.81 21.42 1.20
C LEU A 256 -14.74 21.87 2.32
N LEU A 257 -14.18 22.23 3.46
CA LEU A 257 -14.97 22.70 4.61
C LEU A 257 -15.61 24.07 4.34
N GLN A 258 -14.97 24.92 3.54
CA GLN A 258 -15.56 26.20 3.09
C GLN A 258 -16.72 25.95 2.10
N LEU A 259 -16.56 24.98 1.19
CA LEU A 259 -17.58 24.63 0.19
C LEU A 259 -18.78 23.87 0.76
N GLU A 260 -18.54 23.07 1.81
CA GLU A 260 -19.55 22.23 2.48
C GLU A 260 -19.29 22.18 4.00
N PRO A 261 -19.77 23.21 4.75
CA PRO A 261 -19.53 23.30 6.19
C PRO A 261 -20.07 22.13 7.00
N SER A 262 -21.05 21.40 6.49
CA SER A 262 -21.63 20.24 7.19
C SER A 262 -20.62 19.09 7.37
N LEU A 263 -19.54 19.07 6.60
CA LEU A 263 -18.47 18.08 6.72
C LEU A 263 -17.78 18.09 8.09
N ILE A 264 -17.82 19.20 8.82
CA ILE A 264 -17.29 19.29 10.19
C ILE A 264 -17.96 18.29 11.15
N ASN A 265 -19.15 17.78 10.81
CA ASN A 265 -19.87 16.78 11.59
C ASN A 265 -19.60 15.35 11.12
N SER A 266 -18.84 15.17 10.04
CA SER A 266 -18.51 13.84 9.51
C SER A 266 -17.31 13.26 10.24
N THR A 267 -17.49 12.11 10.90
CA THR A 267 -16.39 11.41 11.58
C THR A 267 -15.24 11.07 10.63
N HIS A 268 -15.53 10.69 9.38
CA HIS A 268 -14.50 10.41 8.38
C HIS A 268 -13.68 11.65 8.02
N TYR A 269 -14.34 12.82 7.90
CA TYR A 269 -13.66 14.08 7.65
C TYR A 269 -12.79 14.48 8.84
N ILE A 270 -13.35 14.42 10.06
CA ILE A 270 -12.64 14.75 11.30
C ILE A 270 -11.37 13.88 11.43
N ASN A 271 -11.50 12.58 11.25
CA ASN A 271 -10.36 11.65 11.35
C ASN A 271 -9.29 11.94 10.29
N ALA A 272 -9.70 12.16 9.04
CA ALA A 272 -8.78 12.50 7.96
C ALA A 272 -8.06 13.85 8.22
N TYR A 273 -8.75 14.84 8.76
CA TYR A 273 -8.18 16.14 9.07
C TYR A 273 -7.18 16.09 10.23
N LEU A 274 -7.52 15.36 11.31
CA LEU A 274 -6.64 15.26 12.49
C LEU A 274 -5.29 14.63 12.15
N ILE A 275 -5.24 13.63 11.27
CA ILE A 275 -3.99 13.04 10.81
C ILE A 275 -3.08 14.09 10.14
N LYS A 276 -3.67 15.08 9.41
CA LYS A 276 -2.90 16.15 8.76
C LYS A 276 -2.26 17.13 9.76
N LEU A 277 -2.75 17.15 11.00
CA LEU A 277 -2.20 18.01 12.06
C LEU A 277 -0.99 17.41 12.77
N ALA A 278 -0.66 16.16 12.51
CA ALA A 278 0.49 15.48 13.10
C ALA A 278 1.80 16.27 12.86
N PRO A 279 2.78 16.22 13.77
CA PRO A 279 4.11 16.76 13.52
C PRO A 279 4.80 15.99 12.39
N SER A 280 5.85 16.58 11.83
CA SER A 280 6.73 15.88 10.89
C SER A 280 7.30 14.62 11.53
N ALA A 281 7.46 13.56 10.73
CA ALA A 281 8.04 12.29 11.19
C ALA A 281 9.48 12.44 11.73
N ASP A 282 10.22 13.40 11.20
CA ASP A 282 11.58 13.74 11.63
C ASP A 282 11.65 14.49 12.96
N THR A 283 10.52 14.95 13.49
CA THR A 283 10.47 15.69 14.72
C THR A 283 10.16 14.79 15.91
N ASP A 284 11.17 14.51 16.74
CA ASP A 284 10.94 13.83 18.01
C ASP A 284 10.35 14.80 19.04
N THR A 285 9.03 14.72 19.21
CA THR A 285 8.28 15.58 20.15
C THR A 285 8.60 15.30 21.63
N ARG A 286 9.35 14.24 21.96
CA ARG A 286 9.86 14.02 23.32
C ARG A 286 10.95 15.04 23.69
N PHE A 287 11.75 15.45 22.69
CA PHE A 287 12.83 16.42 22.85
C PHE A 287 12.46 17.80 22.31
N ASN A 288 11.60 17.90 21.29
CA ASN A 288 11.10 19.17 20.75
C ASN A 288 9.75 19.54 21.37
N LEU A 289 9.80 20.09 22.60
CA LEU A 289 8.60 20.48 23.35
C LEU A 289 7.83 21.63 22.68
N ALA A 290 8.52 22.50 21.95
CA ALA A 290 7.87 23.60 21.21
C ALA A 290 6.93 23.05 20.13
N GLU A 291 7.40 22.09 19.33
CA GLU A 291 6.56 21.46 18.31
C GLU A 291 5.45 20.59 18.93
N ARG A 292 5.73 19.93 20.05
CA ARG A 292 4.69 19.23 20.82
C ARG A 292 3.56 20.17 21.24
N GLY A 293 3.89 21.34 21.77
CA GLY A 293 2.90 22.36 22.15
C GLY A 293 2.11 22.88 20.95
N LYS A 294 2.77 23.15 19.83
CA LYS A 294 2.10 23.54 18.57
C LYS A 294 1.13 22.48 18.08
N HIS A 295 1.52 21.21 18.12
CA HIS A 295 0.68 20.10 17.72
C HIS A 295 -0.60 20.01 18.57
N LEU A 296 -0.46 20.04 19.89
CA LEU A 296 -1.58 20.02 20.83
C LEU A 296 -2.53 21.21 20.62
N ASN A 297 -1.98 22.40 20.40
CA ASN A 297 -2.79 23.60 20.11
C ASN A 297 -3.55 23.48 18.78
N ARG A 298 -2.91 22.93 17.73
CA ARG A 298 -3.60 22.68 16.44
C ARG A 298 -4.80 21.73 16.63
N ILE A 299 -4.62 20.65 17.40
CA ILE A 299 -5.71 19.71 17.70
C ILE A 299 -6.80 20.41 18.51
N HIS A 300 -6.47 21.13 19.57
CA HIS A 300 -7.44 21.85 20.40
C HIS A 300 -8.24 22.86 19.58
N GLN A 301 -7.59 23.70 18.78
CA GLN A 301 -8.25 24.66 17.90
C GLN A 301 -9.24 24.01 16.92
N PHE A 302 -8.85 22.88 16.33
CA PHE A 302 -9.73 22.15 15.43
C PHE A 302 -10.92 21.52 16.19
N THR A 303 -10.65 20.82 17.30
CA THR A 303 -11.68 20.12 18.05
C THR A 303 -12.66 21.09 18.73
N GLY A 304 -12.24 22.31 19.08
CA GLY A 304 -13.11 23.36 19.60
C GLY A 304 -14.26 23.72 18.65
N ARG A 305 -14.07 23.57 17.34
CA ARG A 305 -15.07 23.85 16.30
C ARG A 305 -16.13 22.75 16.14
N LEU A 306 -15.89 21.57 16.70
CA LEU A 306 -16.76 20.40 16.50
C LEU A 306 -18.08 20.50 17.29
N ALA A 307 -19.10 19.81 16.82
CA ALA A 307 -20.38 19.70 17.53
C ALA A 307 -20.22 18.97 18.89
N PRO A 308 -21.14 19.17 19.84
CA PRO A 308 -21.11 18.50 21.15
C PRO A 308 -21.13 16.96 21.10
N ALA A 309 -21.58 16.37 20.00
CA ALA A 309 -21.49 14.92 19.77
C ALA A 309 -20.05 14.39 19.83
N HIS A 310 -19.04 15.26 19.62
CA HIS A 310 -17.61 14.93 19.67
C HIS A 310 -16.95 15.34 21.00
N ASN A 311 -17.71 15.47 22.08
CA ASN A 311 -17.19 15.89 23.40
C ASN A 311 -16.07 14.97 23.93
N SER A 312 -16.09 13.66 23.62
CA SER A 312 -14.99 12.75 24.00
C SER A 312 -13.66 13.13 23.33
N LEU A 313 -13.67 13.51 22.07
CA LEU A 313 -12.49 13.96 21.34
C LEU A 313 -12.02 15.35 21.83
N LYS A 314 -12.96 16.28 22.09
CA LYS A 314 -12.64 17.59 22.70
C LYS A 314 -11.96 17.40 24.05
N ALA A 315 -12.56 16.56 24.92
CA ALA A 315 -11.99 16.29 26.23
C ALA A 315 -10.58 15.69 26.12
N ASN A 316 -10.35 14.76 25.19
CA ASN A 316 -9.02 14.19 24.96
C ASN A 316 -8.01 15.26 24.54
N ALA A 317 -8.37 16.15 23.62
CA ALA A 317 -7.51 17.24 23.20
C ALA A 317 -7.17 18.20 24.35
N ILE A 318 -8.18 18.67 25.08
CA ILE A 318 -8.01 19.59 26.21
C ILE A 318 -7.20 18.94 27.34
N TYR A 319 -7.52 17.71 27.70
CA TYR A 319 -6.82 16.97 28.75
C TYR A 319 -5.32 16.84 28.46
N ASN A 320 -4.96 16.44 27.25
CA ASN A 320 -3.57 16.29 26.86
C ASN A 320 -2.85 17.65 26.76
N LEU A 321 -3.56 18.72 26.37
CA LEU A 321 -3.00 20.07 26.37
C LEU A 321 -2.78 20.58 27.81
N LEU A 322 -3.74 20.38 28.73
CA LEU A 322 -3.60 20.70 30.15
C LEU A 322 -2.42 19.93 30.78
N ARG A 323 -2.29 18.65 30.49
CA ARG A 323 -1.14 17.85 30.95
C ARG A 323 0.18 18.38 30.41
N PHE A 324 0.22 18.79 29.16
CA PHE A 324 1.42 19.37 28.58
C PHE A 324 1.76 20.71 29.25
N GLN A 325 0.79 21.62 29.40
CA GLN A 325 0.99 22.90 30.10
C GLN A 325 1.44 22.69 31.55
N GLN A 326 0.80 21.76 32.27
CA GLN A 326 1.19 21.35 33.61
C GLN A 326 2.65 20.84 33.65
N SER A 327 3.08 20.10 32.63
CA SER A 327 4.49 19.65 32.51
C SER A 327 5.47 20.80 32.25
N GLN A 328 4.99 21.95 31.83
CA GLN A 328 5.77 23.17 31.68
C GLN A 328 5.62 24.12 32.88
N GLY A 329 4.94 23.67 33.96
CA GLY A 329 4.64 24.49 35.13
C GLY A 329 3.55 25.55 34.91
N GLN A 330 2.81 25.43 33.83
CA GLN A 330 1.72 26.34 33.48
C GLN A 330 0.37 25.76 33.87
N TYR A 331 -0.51 26.57 34.44
CA TYR A 331 -1.86 26.19 34.85
C TYR A 331 -2.85 27.22 34.30
N ASP A 332 -3.45 26.85 33.14
CA ASP A 332 -4.42 27.67 32.43
C ASP A 332 -5.83 27.45 33.02
N ARG A 333 -6.37 28.46 33.69
CA ARG A 333 -7.66 28.41 34.36
C ARG A 333 -8.82 28.37 33.37
N GLU A 334 -8.72 29.11 32.27
CA GLU A 334 -9.78 29.14 31.25
C GLU A 334 -9.92 27.79 30.56
N LEU A 335 -8.81 27.23 30.12
CA LEU A 335 -8.78 25.90 29.50
C LEU A 335 -9.26 24.83 30.49
N PHE A 336 -8.88 24.94 31.78
CA PHE A 336 -9.36 24.03 32.80
C PHE A 336 -10.88 24.12 33.01
N MET A 337 -11.44 25.34 33.01
CA MET A 337 -12.87 25.57 33.07
C MET A 337 -13.59 25.01 31.84
N GLU A 338 -13.00 25.13 30.65
CA GLU A 338 -13.53 24.52 29.44
C GLU A 338 -13.60 22.98 29.59
N TYR A 339 -12.55 22.37 30.14
CA TYR A 339 -12.53 20.94 30.43
C TYR A 339 -13.63 20.54 31.42
N LEU A 340 -13.81 21.26 32.52
CA LEU A 340 -14.82 20.99 33.54
C LEU A 340 -16.25 21.08 33.01
N LYS A 341 -16.51 21.96 32.04
CA LYS A 341 -17.82 22.12 31.39
C LYS A 341 -18.22 20.91 30.50
N LEU A 342 -17.34 19.99 30.19
CA LEU A 342 -17.68 18.78 29.42
C LEU A 342 -18.30 17.72 30.33
N PRO A 343 -19.58 17.32 30.11
CA PRO A 343 -20.28 16.37 30.98
C PRO A 343 -19.64 14.97 30.92
N ARG A 344 -19.40 14.36 32.07
CA ARG A 344 -18.80 13.04 32.18
C ARG A 344 -19.21 12.30 33.46
N PRO A 345 -19.30 10.96 33.46
CA PRO A 345 -19.78 10.16 34.56
C PRO A 345 -18.69 9.90 35.62
N VAL A 346 -18.18 10.95 36.26
CA VAL A 346 -17.16 10.87 37.30
C VAL A 346 -17.68 11.41 38.64
N ALA A 347 -17.09 10.94 39.74
CA ALA A 347 -17.60 11.19 41.09
C ALA A 347 -17.62 12.68 41.50
N TYR A 348 -16.68 13.46 41.00
CA TYR A 348 -16.54 14.87 41.39
C TYR A 348 -17.43 15.84 40.60
N ILE A 349 -17.97 15.47 39.46
CA ILE A 349 -18.87 16.33 38.65
C ILE A 349 -20.23 16.47 39.37
N ASN A 350 -20.80 17.68 39.34
CA ASN A 350 -22.12 17.97 39.87
C ASN A 350 -23.20 17.19 39.07
N PRO A 351 -23.93 16.28 39.70
CA PRO A 351 -24.94 15.44 39.01
C PRO A 351 -26.07 16.25 38.37
N LYS A 352 -26.48 17.35 39.00
CA LYS A 352 -27.50 18.23 38.46
C LYS A 352 -27.04 18.93 37.18
N TYR A 353 -25.79 19.40 37.21
CA TYR A 353 -25.16 19.98 36.00
C TYR A 353 -25.15 18.99 34.86
N ARG A 354 -24.61 17.78 35.11
CA ARG A 354 -24.54 16.73 34.11
C ARG A 354 -25.91 16.37 33.54
N GLU A 355 -26.93 16.20 34.40
CA GLU A 355 -28.29 15.90 33.98
C GLU A 355 -28.88 16.98 33.07
N VAL A 356 -28.69 18.26 33.41
CA VAL A 356 -29.17 19.41 32.62
C VAL A 356 -28.45 19.42 31.23
N GLN A 357 -27.14 19.13 31.18
CA GLN A 357 -26.43 19.08 29.91
C GLN A 357 -26.93 17.96 29.02
N LEU A 358 -27.12 16.76 29.55
CA LEU A 358 -27.56 15.59 28.77
C LEU A 358 -29.00 15.69 28.25
N LYS A 359 -29.82 16.57 28.80
CA LYS A 359 -31.17 16.88 28.28
C LYS A 359 -31.11 17.75 27.00
N ARG A 360 -29.95 18.36 26.68
CA ARG A 360 -29.80 19.18 25.48
C ARG A 360 -29.58 18.27 24.25
N PRO A 361 -30.24 18.55 23.12
CA PRO A 361 -30.06 17.74 21.91
C PRO A 361 -28.61 17.66 21.46
N GLY A 362 -28.15 16.49 21.10
CA GLY A 362 -26.81 16.25 20.54
C GLY A 362 -25.66 16.26 21.56
N ILE A 363 -25.95 16.41 22.87
CA ILE A 363 -24.92 16.32 23.91
C ILE A 363 -24.89 14.89 24.46
N SER A 364 -23.69 14.30 24.50
CA SER A 364 -23.39 13.02 25.13
C SER A 364 -22.30 13.15 26.18
N ASP A 365 -22.29 12.24 27.14
CA ASP A 365 -21.19 12.11 28.08
C ASP A 365 -19.85 11.89 27.38
N VAL A 366 -18.81 12.47 27.97
CA VAL A 366 -17.45 12.16 27.58
C VAL A 366 -17.09 10.75 27.96
N ASN A 367 -16.66 9.95 27.00
CA ASN A 367 -16.03 8.67 27.24
C ASN A 367 -14.53 8.88 27.45
N LEU A 368 -14.08 8.81 28.71
CA LEU A 368 -12.67 9.00 29.07
C LEU A 368 -11.73 7.89 28.54
N ASN A 369 -12.28 6.71 28.22
CA ASN A 369 -11.54 5.58 27.69
C ASN A 369 -11.53 5.54 26.14
N ALA A 370 -12.14 6.54 25.48
CA ALA A 370 -12.09 6.63 24.02
C ALA A 370 -10.66 6.80 23.54
N ASP A 371 -10.23 5.94 22.65
CA ASP A 371 -8.88 5.96 22.08
C ASP A 371 -8.86 6.69 20.74
N TYR A 372 -8.13 7.80 20.71
CA TYR A 372 -7.88 8.62 19.51
C TYR A 372 -6.40 8.60 19.10
N SER A 373 -5.58 7.74 19.71
CA SER A 373 -4.12 7.70 19.49
C SER A 373 -3.74 7.53 18.02
N ARG A 374 -4.51 6.71 17.30
CA ARG A 374 -4.26 6.45 15.88
C ARG A 374 -4.42 7.69 14.98
N ILE A 375 -5.26 8.65 15.36
CA ILE A 375 -5.54 9.83 14.52
C ILE A 375 -4.94 11.12 15.08
N THR A 376 -4.65 11.17 16.38
CA THR A 376 -4.10 12.35 17.05
C THR A 376 -2.67 12.13 17.56
N GLY A 377 -2.22 10.89 17.72
CA GLY A 377 -0.99 10.55 18.43
C GLY A 377 -1.10 10.73 19.95
N LEU A 378 -2.30 11.01 20.51
CA LEU A 378 -2.51 11.28 21.93
C LEU A 378 -3.12 10.06 22.63
N PRO A 379 -2.66 9.71 23.84
CA PRO A 379 -3.21 8.60 24.59
C PRO A 379 -4.64 8.89 25.06
N PRO A 380 -5.44 7.85 25.36
CA PRO A 380 -6.73 8.02 26.03
C PRO A 380 -6.55 8.70 27.39
N ILE A 381 -7.61 9.33 27.89
CA ILE A 381 -7.58 10.08 29.15
C ILE A 381 -7.44 9.13 30.33
N GLY A 382 -8.27 8.08 30.39
CA GLY A 382 -8.41 7.21 31.55
C GLY A 382 -8.96 7.96 32.78
N PRO A 383 -8.53 7.60 33.98
CA PRO A 383 -8.93 8.33 35.20
C PRO A 383 -8.36 9.74 35.22
N ASP A 384 -9.21 10.76 35.15
CA ASP A 384 -8.80 12.17 35.08
C ASP A 384 -8.75 12.90 36.43
N GLU A 385 -9.21 12.26 37.51
CA GLU A 385 -9.33 12.88 38.84
C GLU A 385 -8.00 13.45 39.34
N ARG A 386 -6.88 12.77 39.05
CA ARG A 386 -5.55 13.26 39.47
C ARG A 386 -5.21 14.60 38.84
N LEU A 387 -5.43 14.77 37.53
CA LEU A 387 -5.19 16.04 36.85
C LEU A 387 -6.10 17.15 37.41
N VAL A 388 -7.39 16.85 37.56
CA VAL A 388 -8.39 17.82 38.06
C VAL A 388 -8.04 18.24 39.48
N ARG A 389 -7.67 17.31 40.33
CA ARG A 389 -7.22 17.59 41.70
C ARG A 389 -5.95 18.46 41.75
N ASP A 390 -4.95 18.15 40.91
CA ASP A 390 -3.70 18.92 40.87
C ASP A 390 -3.96 20.38 40.46
N PHE A 391 -4.86 20.61 39.51
CA PHE A 391 -5.28 21.95 39.09
C PHE A 391 -6.01 22.69 40.23
N PHE A 392 -6.94 22.04 40.91
CA PHE A 392 -7.61 22.64 42.08
C PHE A 392 -6.63 22.93 43.21
N LEU A 393 -5.75 22.01 43.56
CA LEU A 393 -4.75 22.23 44.59
C LEU A 393 -3.80 23.40 44.21
N HIS A 394 -3.53 23.62 42.94
CA HIS A 394 -2.73 24.74 42.48
C HIS A 394 -3.51 26.06 42.66
N PHE A 395 -4.74 26.19 42.16
CA PHE A 395 -5.53 27.42 42.21
C PHE A 395 -5.96 27.76 43.64
N PHE A 396 -6.42 26.79 44.40
CA PHE A 396 -6.93 27.00 45.77
C PHE A 396 -5.88 27.45 46.79
N ARG A 397 -4.60 27.39 46.43
CA ARG A 397 -3.55 28.01 47.27
C ARG A 397 -3.76 29.52 47.35
N GLN A 398 -4.19 30.15 46.26
CA GLN A 398 -4.33 31.60 46.14
C GLN A 398 -5.78 32.06 46.21
N ASP A 399 -6.73 31.26 45.73
CA ASP A 399 -8.15 31.63 45.66
C ASP A 399 -8.72 31.88 47.05
N ALA A 400 -9.59 32.87 47.19
CA ALA A 400 -10.30 33.18 48.42
C ALA A 400 -11.44 32.21 48.74
N ASP A 401 -12.08 31.70 47.68
CA ASP A 401 -13.21 30.79 47.72
C ASP A 401 -13.17 29.83 46.50
N PHE A 402 -14.16 28.97 46.36
CA PHE A 402 -14.33 28.06 45.26
C PHE A 402 -15.68 28.20 44.57
N ASP A 403 -16.42 29.29 44.79
CA ASP A 403 -17.78 29.46 44.35
C ASP A 403 -17.95 29.36 42.84
N GLN A 404 -16.99 29.83 42.05
CA GLN A 404 -16.99 29.71 40.60
C GLN A 404 -17.10 28.26 40.05
N TYR A 405 -16.70 27.27 40.85
CA TYR A 405 -16.72 25.86 40.44
C TYR A 405 -17.95 25.10 40.92
N LEU A 406 -18.76 25.66 41.86
CA LEU A 406 -19.95 25.00 42.44
C LEU A 406 -20.99 24.56 41.41
N PRO A 407 -21.22 25.32 40.32
CA PRO A 407 -22.16 24.88 39.29
C PRO A 407 -21.74 23.59 38.60
N LEU A 408 -20.41 23.33 38.48
CA LEU A 408 -19.83 22.23 37.68
C LEU A 408 -19.39 21.03 38.51
N VAL A 409 -18.95 21.28 39.74
CA VAL A 409 -18.30 20.27 40.59
C VAL A 409 -19.07 20.15 41.89
N ARG A 410 -19.08 18.96 42.50
CA ARG A 410 -19.75 18.73 43.80
C ARG A 410 -19.15 19.55 44.90
N ASP A 411 -20.00 20.19 45.70
CA ASP A 411 -19.62 20.98 46.86
C ASP A 411 -18.71 20.22 47.84
N THR A 412 -19.06 18.98 48.13
CA THR A 412 -18.26 18.13 49.03
C THR A 412 -16.83 17.87 48.54
N TYR A 413 -16.65 17.72 47.24
CA TYR A 413 -15.34 17.55 46.63
C TYR A 413 -14.53 18.88 46.67
N LEU A 414 -15.18 19.97 46.33
CA LEU A 414 -14.54 21.30 46.38
C LEU A 414 -14.12 21.68 47.77
N LYS A 415 -14.98 21.53 48.80
CA LYS A 415 -14.66 21.75 50.19
C LYS A 415 -13.44 20.97 50.67
N GLN A 416 -13.42 19.68 50.32
CA GLN A 416 -12.29 18.82 50.65
C GLN A 416 -10.99 19.28 49.97
N ALA A 417 -11.03 19.51 48.65
CA ALA A 417 -9.84 19.92 47.89
C ALA A 417 -9.34 21.31 48.32
N PHE A 418 -10.27 22.27 48.62
CA PHE A 418 -9.95 23.59 49.06
C PHE A 418 -9.30 23.59 50.45
N ALA A 419 -9.93 22.91 51.41
CA ALA A 419 -9.37 22.79 52.77
C ALA A 419 -8.00 22.11 52.74
N GLU A 420 -7.87 21.02 51.97
CA GLU A 420 -6.58 20.37 51.77
C GLU A 420 -5.51 21.31 51.20
N ALA A 421 -5.83 22.03 50.11
CA ALA A 421 -4.88 22.97 49.48
C ALA A 421 -4.38 24.01 50.45
N LYS A 422 -5.27 24.56 51.28
CA LYS A 422 -4.92 25.56 52.31
C LYS A 422 -4.09 24.96 53.47
N LEU A 423 -4.51 23.83 53.99
CA LEU A 423 -3.81 23.16 55.09
C LEU A 423 -2.40 22.67 54.69
N VAL A 424 -2.25 22.02 53.54
CA VAL A 424 -0.93 21.52 53.12
C VAL A 424 0.01 22.64 52.68
N SER A 425 -0.53 23.78 52.25
CA SER A 425 0.26 24.99 51.93
C SER A 425 0.50 25.88 53.11
N GLY A 426 -0.24 25.68 54.24
CA GLY A 426 -0.16 26.50 55.45
C GLY A 426 -0.60 27.97 55.21
N VAL A 427 -1.65 28.17 54.42
CA VAL A 427 -2.17 29.50 54.05
C VAL A 427 -3.50 29.75 54.76
N GLY A 428 -3.60 30.91 55.38
CA GLY A 428 -4.85 31.38 56.00
C GLY A 428 -5.13 30.76 57.37
N ASP A 429 -6.41 30.81 57.82
CA ASP A 429 -6.85 30.35 59.14
C ASP A 429 -7.03 28.83 59.14
N ALA A 430 -6.20 28.12 59.85
CA ALA A 430 -6.23 26.64 59.91
C ALA A 430 -7.53 26.09 60.57
N GLU A 431 -8.11 26.78 61.55
CA GLU A 431 -9.36 26.34 62.23
C GLU A 431 -10.53 26.33 61.25
N ARG A 432 -10.61 27.37 60.42
CA ARG A 432 -11.60 27.44 59.34
C ARG A 432 -11.47 26.29 58.33
N TRP A 433 -10.25 25.89 57.97
CA TRP A 433 -10.03 24.81 57.03
C TRP A 433 -10.31 23.41 57.62
N TYR A 434 -9.98 23.23 58.92
CA TYR A 434 -10.35 22.02 59.61
C TYR A 434 -11.84 21.84 59.74
N SER A 435 -12.62 22.89 59.95
CA SER A 435 -14.08 22.83 60.04
C SER A 435 -14.79 22.34 58.78
N MET A 436 -14.08 22.41 57.62
CA MET A 436 -14.58 21.91 56.32
C MET A 436 -14.39 20.41 56.12
N LEU A 437 -13.61 19.73 56.99
CA LEU A 437 -13.25 18.33 56.88
C LEU A 437 -13.81 17.54 58.06
N SER A 438 -14.18 16.27 57.82
CA SER A 438 -14.47 15.34 58.89
C SER A 438 -13.22 14.97 59.66
N THR A 439 -13.38 14.51 60.93
CA THR A 439 -12.25 14.05 61.75
C THR A 439 -11.47 12.93 61.09
N SER A 440 -12.12 12.04 60.35
CA SER A 440 -11.44 10.97 59.59
C SER A 440 -10.63 11.50 58.43
N GLN A 441 -11.10 12.54 57.73
CA GLN A 441 -10.40 13.20 56.62
C GLN A 441 -9.15 13.96 57.13
N VAL A 442 -9.29 14.63 58.27
CA VAL A 442 -8.14 15.31 58.90
C VAL A 442 -7.05 14.29 59.30
N LYS A 443 -7.45 13.21 59.96
CA LYS A 443 -6.52 12.15 60.34
C LYS A 443 -5.84 11.53 59.15
N ALA A 444 -6.62 11.16 58.10
CA ALA A 444 -6.07 10.63 56.85
C ALA A 444 -5.08 11.59 56.20
N LEU A 445 -5.38 12.90 56.20
CA LEU A 445 -4.48 13.93 55.66
C LEU A 445 -3.22 14.07 56.48
N GLN A 446 -3.31 13.96 57.81
CA GLN A 446 -2.12 14.01 58.71
C GLN A 446 -1.19 12.81 58.49
N GLU A 447 -1.76 11.59 58.43
CA GLU A 447 -1.00 10.35 58.28
C GLU A 447 -0.47 10.11 56.88
N ARG A 448 -1.10 10.70 55.86
CA ARG A 448 -0.69 10.56 54.44
C ARG A 448 0.74 10.99 54.21
N ILE A 449 1.53 10.13 53.59
CA ILE A 449 2.89 10.43 53.15
C ILE A 449 2.86 10.77 51.68
N ASP A 450 3.36 11.96 51.28
CA ASP A 450 3.51 12.34 49.92
C ASP A 450 5.00 12.30 49.52
N LEU A 451 5.33 11.55 48.49
CA LEU A 451 6.57 11.53 47.73
C LEU A 451 6.22 11.55 46.24
N ASP A 452 5.66 12.67 45.82
CA ASP A 452 5.08 12.79 44.47
C ASP A 452 5.97 13.65 43.60
N PHE A 453 6.36 13.13 42.46
CA PHE A 453 7.08 13.93 41.45
C PHE A 453 6.17 15.02 40.91
N ALA A 454 6.70 16.25 40.83
CA ALA A 454 5.99 17.36 40.20
C ALA A 454 5.77 17.06 38.72
N PRO A 455 4.58 17.39 38.16
CA PRO A 455 4.30 17.17 36.74
C PRO A 455 5.28 17.85 35.78
N ALA A 456 5.96 18.89 36.23
CA ALA A 456 6.98 19.62 35.47
C ALA A 456 8.31 18.87 35.30
N ASN A 457 8.47 17.70 35.89
CA ASN A 457 9.67 16.90 35.70
C ASN A 457 9.75 16.29 34.29
N LYS A 458 10.88 16.50 33.62
CA LYS A 458 11.16 15.85 32.34
C LYS A 458 11.50 14.37 32.56
N VAL A 459 11.13 13.55 31.58
CA VAL A 459 11.61 12.16 31.46
C VAL A 459 12.79 12.09 30.50
N PHE A 460 12.75 12.89 29.44
CA PHE A 460 13.73 12.92 28.35
C PHE A 460 14.56 14.20 28.43
N TYR A 461 15.86 14.04 28.45
CA TYR A 461 16.85 15.12 28.49
C TYR A 461 17.82 14.99 27.32
N LYS A 462 18.20 16.10 26.70
CA LYS A 462 19.34 16.10 25.78
C LYS A 462 20.64 15.80 26.55
N ALA A 463 21.64 15.32 25.84
CA ALA A 463 22.93 15.00 26.47
C ALA A 463 23.55 16.20 27.19
N SER A 464 23.34 17.43 26.69
CA SER A 464 23.85 18.67 27.28
C SER A 464 23.02 19.22 28.46
N GLU A 465 21.76 18.76 28.60
CA GLU A 465 20.86 19.32 29.64
C GLU A 465 21.24 18.82 31.03
N ALA A 466 21.17 19.73 32.02
CA ALA A 466 21.31 19.39 33.42
C ALA A 466 20.03 18.67 33.92
N VAL A 467 20.22 17.67 34.76
CA VAL A 467 19.11 16.88 35.32
C VAL A 467 18.74 17.43 36.71
N SER A 468 17.46 17.74 36.87
CA SER A 468 16.88 18.09 38.17
C SER A 468 15.49 17.49 38.30
N LEU A 469 15.10 17.14 39.52
CA LEU A 469 13.76 16.63 39.82
C LEU A 469 13.13 17.43 40.95
N LYS A 470 11.89 17.85 40.72
CA LYS A 470 11.03 18.47 41.73
C LYS A 470 10.15 17.41 42.38
N VAL A 471 10.18 17.31 43.68
CA VAL A 471 9.40 16.32 44.45
C VAL A 471 8.63 17.04 45.55
N ASN A 472 7.31 16.78 45.58
CA ASN A 472 6.46 17.23 46.66
C ASN A 472 6.59 16.24 47.83
N ILE A 473 7.05 16.74 48.95
CA ILE A 473 7.34 15.96 50.16
C ILE A 473 6.43 16.39 51.29
N LYS A 474 5.78 15.42 51.91
CA LYS A 474 4.93 15.64 53.10
C LYS A 474 5.05 14.46 54.04
N ASN A 475 5.13 14.75 55.34
CA ASN A 475 5.22 13.74 56.42
C ASN A 475 6.39 12.76 56.23
N VAL A 476 7.57 13.30 55.85
CA VAL A 476 8.84 12.54 55.72
C VAL A 476 9.92 13.25 56.52
N LYS A 477 10.37 12.65 57.62
CA LYS A 477 11.43 13.19 58.46
C LYS A 477 12.81 12.89 57.89
N LYS A 478 13.01 11.66 57.35
CA LYS A 478 14.26 11.26 56.70
C LYS A 478 13.94 10.76 55.29
N LEU A 479 14.57 11.39 54.31
CA LEU A 479 14.48 11.01 52.90
C LEU A 479 15.83 10.45 52.45
N ILE A 480 15.80 9.29 51.82
CA ILE A 480 16.95 8.69 51.16
C ILE A 480 16.71 8.80 49.66
N VAL A 481 17.68 9.34 48.93
CA VAL A 481 17.64 9.44 47.45
C VAL A 481 18.76 8.55 46.89
N ARG A 482 18.39 7.58 46.07
CA ARG A 482 19.28 6.65 45.39
C ARG A 482 19.24 6.88 43.89
N VAL A 483 20.40 6.82 43.26
CA VAL A 483 20.51 6.92 41.79
C VAL A 483 21.11 5.61 41.28
N PHE A 484 20.45 5.01 40.29
CA PHE A 484 20.90 3.79 39.63
C PHE A 484 21.11 4.09 38.13
N GLU A 485 22.32 3.81 37.65
CA GLU A 485 22.62 3.82 36.22
C GLU A 485 22.32 2.44 35.65
N ILE A 486 21.49 2.39 34.63
CA ILE A 486 21.09 1.14 34.00
C ILE A 486 22.04 0.85 32.84
N ASN A 487 22.66 -0.33 32.82
CA ASN A 487 23.39 -0.80 31.67
C ASN A 487 22.38 -1.06 30.54
N THR A 488 22.21 -0.05 29.68
CA THR A 488 21.18 -0.07 28.64
C THR A 488 21.41 -1.18 27.61
N PHE A 489 22.67 -1.49 27.28
CA PHE A 489 22.97 -2.56 26.35
C PHE A 489 22.54 -3.91 26.91
N ASN A 490 22.96 -4.25 28.12
CA ASN A 490 22.61 -5.51 28.75
C ASN A 490 21.11 -5.66 28.97
N PHE A 491 20.43 -4.57 29.31
CA PHE A 491 18.99 -4.59 29.51
C PHE A 491 18.24 -4.79 28.17
N TYR A 492 18.58 -4.00 27.15
CA TYR A 492 17.88 -4.03 25.88
C TYR A 492 18.16 -5.29 25.07
N SER A 493 19.40 -5.82 25.09
CA SER A 493 19.74 -7.07 24.39
C SER A 493 19.01 -8.29 24.94
N ARG A 494 18.64 -8.27 26.24
CA ARG A 494 17.88 -9.35 26.88
C ARG A 494 16.36 -9.20 26.75
N ASN A 495 15.86 -7.98 26.92
CA ASN A 495 14.43 -7.74 27.11
C ASN A 495 13.73 -7.19 25.86
N LEU A 496 14.45 -6.56 24.93
CA LEU A 496 13.92 -5.94 23.68
C LEU A 496 12.75 -4.96 23.91
N HIS A 497 12.65 -4.40 25.11
CA HIS A 497 11.67 -3.37 25.47
C HIS A 497 12.32 -2.25 26.31
N PRO A 498 11.70 -1.03 26.34
CA PRO A 498 12.25 0.07 27.12
C PRO A 498 12.29 -0.22 28.63
N VAL A 499 13.28 0.38 29.33
CA VAL A 499 13.32 0.41 30.80
C VAL A 499 12.10 1.19 31.31
N ASN A 500 11.51 0.72 32.40
CA ASN A 500 10.44 1.41 33.11
C ASN A 500 10.72 1.49 34.60
N THR A 501 9.92 2.22 35.36
CA THR A 501 10.09 2.42 36.81
C THR A 501 9.84 1.17 37.65
N ALA A 502 9.23 0.13 37.08
CA ALA A 502 8.99 -1.15 37.75
C ALA A 502 10.19 -2.10 37.66
N ILE A 503 11.31 -1.67 37.07
CA ILE A 503 12.55 -2.46 37.00
C ILE A 503 12.95 -2.95 38.38
N ASN A 504 13.34 -4.24 38.47
CA ASN A 504 13.90 -4.77 39.70
C ASN A 504 15.30 -4.17 39.95
N LEU A 505 15.46 -3.47 41.07
CA LEU A 505 16.71 -2.86 41.48
C LEU A 505 17.46 -3.72 42.52
N ASP A 506 16.91 -4.88 42.93
CA ASP A 506 17.54 -5.76 43.89
C ASP A 506 18.88 -6.28 43.34
N GLY A 507 19.93 -6.14 44.15
CA GLY A 507 21.30 -6.53 43.76
C GLY A 507 22.03 -5.49 42.90
N LEU A 508 21.40 -4.36 42.53
CA LEU A 508 22.11 -3.24 41.90
C LEU A 508 22.70 -2.32 42.95
N ALA A 509 23.97 -1.96 42.78
CA ALA A 509 24.59 -0.92 43.59
C ALA A 509 24.13 0.46 43.13
N ALA A 510 23.65 1.29 44.03
CA ALA A 510 23.35 2.67 43.76
C ALA A 510 24.63 3.43 43.39
N THR A 511 24.62 4.16 42.28
CA THR A 511 25.73 5.05 41.87
C THR A 511 25.91 6.19 42.85
N ARG A 512 24.81 6.63 43.49
CA ARG A 512 24.80 7.64 44.54
C ARG A 512 23.68 7.35 45.51
N GLU A 513 23.96 7.53 46.82
CA GLU A 513 22.97 7.56 47.90
C GLU A 513 23.17 8.81 48.71
N GLN A 514 22.09 9.55 48.97
CA GLN A 514 22.13 10.75 49.80
C GLN A 514 20.90 10.79 50.72
N ALA A 515 21.15 11.12 51.99
CA ALA A 515 20.10 11.31 53.00
C ALA A 515 19.86 12.79 53.27
N TYR A 516 18.61 13.15 53.46
CA TYR A 516 18.14 14.48 53.82
C TYR A 516 17.24 14.37 55.05
N ASN A 517 17.36 15.31 55.97
CA ASN A 517 16.49 15.39 57.14
C ASN A 517 15.64 16.63 57.09
N TYR A 518 14.39 16.50 57.53
CA TYR A 518 13.39 17.55 57.46
C TYR A 518 12.60 17.61 58.77
N ASP A 519 12.27 18.84 59.20
CA ASP A 519 11.56 19.11 60.45
C ASP A 519 10.16 19.67 60.25
N GLU A 520 9.64 19.64 59.03
CA GLU A 520 8.31 20.15 58.74
C GLU A 520 7.21 19.35 59.46
N ARG A 521 6.16 20.07 59.86
CA ARG A 521 4.96 19.45 60.47
C ARG A 521 4.34 18.44 59.50
N PRO A 522 3.74 17.35 59.98
CA PRO A 522 3.17 16.29 59.11
C PRO A 522 2.18 16.75 58.04
N LEU A 523 1.48 17.82 58.25
CA LEU A 523 0.56 18.38 57.22
C LEU A 523 1.23 19.21 56.16
N ARG A 524 2.44 19.74 56.42
CA ARG A 524 3.12 20.63 55.49
C ARG A 524 3.61 19.87 54.27
N ARG A 525 3.17 20.25 53.09
CA ARG A 525 3.67 19.74 51.80
C ARG A 525 4.58 20.78 51.16
N VAL A 526 5.83 20.41 50.94
CA VAL A 526 6.86 21.28 50.39
C VAL A 526 7.39 20.68 49.07
N GLU A 527 7.44 21.52 48.02
CA GLU A 527 8.15 21.15 46.78
C GLU A 527 9.65 21.38 47.00
N ARG A 528 10.45 20.38 46.75
CA ARG A 528 11.89 20.43 46.83
C ARG A 528 12.51 20.08 45.49
N ASN A 529 13.61 20.78 45.17
CA ASN A 529 14.35 20.57 43.93
C ASN A 529 15.63 19.77 44.25
N PHE A 530 15.82 18.67 43.55
CA PHE A 530 16.99 17.80 43.65
C PHE A 530 17.78 17.86 42.37
N ASN A 531 19.05 18.30 42.45
CA ASN A 531 19.93 18.40 41.30
C ASN A 531 20.85 17.19 41.24
N PHE A 532 21.08 16.68 40.02
CA PHE A 532 21.91 15.51 39.76
C PHE A 532 23.07 15.89 38.82
N PRO A 533 24.04 16.65 39.28
CA PRO A 533 25.14 17.13 38.45
C PRO A 533 26.07 16.00 37.98
N GLU A 534 26.01 14.84 38.63
CA GLU A 534 26.73 13.61 38.23
C GLU A 534 26.16 12.97 36.96
N LEU A 535 24.89 13.20 36.60
CA LEU A 535 24.27 12.62 35.41
C LEU A 535 24.67 13.40 34.15
N LYS A 536 25.98 13.40 33.84
CA LYS A 536 26.53 14.12 32.70
C LYS A 536 26.47 13.31 31.39
N LYS A 537 26.55 12.00 31.49
CA LYS A 537 26.62 11.09 30.33
C LYS A 537 25.23 10.74 29.79
N ARG A 538 25.18 10.37 28.49
CA ARG A 538 24.01 9.68 27.96
C ARG A 538 23.80 8.38 28.72
N GLY A 539 22.53 8.11 29.05
CA GLY A 539 22.19 6.91 29.84
C GLY A 539 20.71 6.88 30.22
N VAL A 540 20.33 5.77 30.83
CA VAL A 540 19.01 5.61 31.46
C VAL A 540 19.28 5.43 32.96
N TYR A 541 18.64 6.27 33.74
CA TYR A 541 18.83 6.31 35.19
C TYR A 541 17.49 6.13 35.91
N VAL A 542 17.49 5.41 36.99
CA VAL A 542 16.36 5.32 37.91
C VAL A 542 16.75 6.06 39.18
N VAL A 543 15.98 7.07 39.53
CA VAL A 543 16.14 7.79 40.79
C VAL A 543 15.02 7.36 41.73
N GLU A 544 15.40 6.76 42.86
CA GLU A 544 14.48 6.27 43.88
C GLU A 544 14.54 7.18 45.11
N PHE A 545 13.37 7.61 45.55
CA PHE A 545 13.14 8.42 46.75
C PHE A 545 12.46 7.53 47.80
N ILE A 546 13.08 7.36 48.95
CA ILE A 546 12.57 6.49 50.03
C ILE A 546 12.41 7.34 51.31
N GLY A 547 11.20 7.31 51.84
CA GLY A 547 10.95 8.06 53.09
C GLY A 547 9.71 7.53 53.81
N ASN A 548 9.84 7.38 55.11
CA ASN A 548 8.75 6.93 55.99
C ASN A 548 8.01 5.69 55.50
N GLY A 549 8.74 4.66 55.00
CA GLY A 549 8.15 3.40 54.49
C GLY A 549 7.54 3.49 53.09
N ARG A 550 7.66 4.63 52.39
CA ARG A 550 7.23 4.78 50.99
C ARG A 550 8.44 4.92 50.09
N SER A 551 8.32 4.36 48.87
CA SER A 551 9.27 4.56 47.77
C SER A 551 8.56 5.12 46.58
N SER A 552 9.18 6.08 45.89
CA SER A 552 8.77 6.62 44.60
C SER A 552 9.96 6.66 43.65
N ARG A 553 9.73 6.33 42.37
CA ARG A 553 10.79 6.21 41.36
C ARG A 553 10.55 7.12 40.18
N ALA A 554 11.58 7.82 39.73
CA ALA A 554 11.60 8.54 38.45
C ALA A 554 12.54 7.83 37.49
N LEU A 555 12.12 7.75 36.22
CA LEU A 555 12.96 7.32 35.11
C LEU A 555 13.52 8.57 34.42
N ILE A 556 14.80 8.61 34.18
CA ILE A 556 15.49 9.67 33.43
C ILE A 556 16.17 9.02 32.23
N SER A 557 15.75 9.44 31.04
CA SER A 557 16.39 9.07 29.77
C SER A 557 17.18 10.26 29.25
N LYS A 558 18.49 10.17 29.27
CA LYS A 558 19.39 11.24 28.82
C LYS A 558 20.05 10.85 27.51
N GLY A 559 19.80 11.63 26.44
CA GLY A 559 20.19 11.30 25.07
C GLY A 559 19.23 10.36 24.35
N ASN A 560 19.41 10.24 23.05
CA ASN A 560 18.67 9.33 22.18
C ASN A 560 19.55 8.88 21.02
N LEU A 561 19.23 7.73 20.42
CA LEU A 561 19.80 7.28 19.14
C LEU A 561 18.64 6.92 18.22
N ARG A 562 18.75 7.31 16.96
CA ARG A 562 17.84 6.93 15.89
C ARG A 562 18.60 6.50 14.66
N VAL A 563 17.97 5.87 13.69
CA VAL A 563 18.58 5.46 12.43
C VAL A 563 17.92 6.14 11.24
N LEU A 564 18.74 6.38 10.22
CA LEU A 564 18.29 6.46 8.85
C LEU A 564 18.53 5.09 8.22
N GLU A 565 17.52 4.57 7.51
CA GLU A 565 17.54 3.25 6.88
C GLU A 565 17.48 3.40 5.37
N ASP A 566 18.34 2.68 4.66
CA ASP A 566 18.28 2.49 3.23
C ASP A 566 18.53 1.00 2.90
N THR A 567 18.37 0.61 1.65
CA THR A 567 18.61 -0.75 1.18
C THR A 567 19.63 -0.73 0.06
N GLY A 568 20.81 -1.27 0.34
CA GLY A 568 21.90 -1.40 -0.63
C GLY A 568 22.02 -2.81 -1.21
N SER A 569 23.08 -2.99 -1.97
CA SER A 569 23.41 -4.29 -2.57
C SER A 569 23.92 -5.33 -1.58
N ALA A 570 24.41 -4.90 -0.42
CA ALA A 570 24.95 -5.78 0.62
C ALA A 570 23.96 -6.07 1.76
N GLY A 571 22.81 -5.43 1.78
CA GLY A 571 21.82 -5.55 2.84
C GLY A 571 21.16 -4.21 3.18
N HIS A 572 20.63 -4.14 4.38
CA HIS A 572 20.12 -2.88 4.94
C HIS A 572 21.29 -2.00 5.37
N GLU A 573 21.22 -0.75 5.01
CA GLU A 573 22.21 0.27 5.30
C GLU A 573 21.68 1.24 6.33
N PHE A 574 22.39 1.36 7.47
CA PHE A 574 21.95 2.21 8.58
C PHE A 574 22.98 3.28 8.89
N ARG A 575 22.49 4.50 9.12
CA ARG A 575 23.27 5.59 9.74
C ARG A 575 22.64 5.95 11.05
N VAL A 576 23.42 5.92 12.13
CA VAL A 576 22.94 6.24 13.48
C VAL A 576 23.11 7.74 13.73
N LEU A 577 22.04 8.38 14.18
CA LEU A 577 22.02 9.79 14.58
C LEU A 577 21.70 9.92 16.07
N ASP A 578 22.21 10.97 16.69
CA ASP A 578 21.87 11.34 18.06
C ASP A 578 20.60 12.23 18.14
N GLU A 579 20.26 12.68 19.34
CA GLU A 579 19.09 13.53 19.62
C GLU A 579 19.13 14.91 18.95
N ASP A 580 20.29 15.35 18.47
CA ASP A 580 20.49 16.59 17.71
C ASP A 580 20.66 16.35 16.20
N ASN A 581 20.35 15.12 15.73
CA ASN A 581 20.51 14.65 14.34
C ASN A 581 21.95 14.64 13.84
N LYS A 582 22.93 14.58 14.73
CA LYS A 582 24.33 14.42 14.37
C LYS A 582 24.69 12.96 14.17
N ALA A 583 25.45 12.67 13.11
CA ALA A 583 25.90 11.32 12.82
C ALA A 583 26.86 10.78 13.91
N CYS A 584 26.61 9.54 14.33
CA CYS A 584 27.42 8.80 15.27
C CYS A 584 28.34 7.84 14.52
N ALA A 585 29.51 8.33 14.06
CA ALA A 585 30.40 7.59 13.15
C ALA A 585 30.96 6.27 13.72
N GLN A 586 30.98 6.08 15.03
CA GLN A 586 31.46 4.85 15.68
C GLN A 586 30.34 4.03 16.30
N ALA A 587 29.11 4.25 15.87
CA ALA A 587 27.99 3.49 16.39
C ALA A 587 28.07 2.02 15.99
N THR A 588 27.42 1.16 16.77
CA THR A 588 27.21 -0.25 16.46
C THR A 588 25.73 -0.59 16.56
N LEU A 589 25.31 -1.62 15.85
CA LEU A 589 23.97 -2.16 15.83
C LEU A 589 24.02 -3.62 16.27
N TRP A 590 23.28 -3.97 17.29
CA TRP A 590 23.11 -5.35 17.74
C TRP A 590 21.74 -5.88 17.29
N LEU A 591 21.75 -7.06 16.66
CA LEU A 591 20.55 -7.71 16.16
C LEU A 591 20.66 -9.23 16.39
N SER A 592 19.74 -9.79 17.15
CA SER A 592 19.60 -11.25 17.34
C SER A 592 20.91 -11.98 17.68
N GLY A 593 21.78 -11.38 18.50
CA GLY A 593 23.06 -11.97 18.93
C GLY A 593 24.29 -11.48 18.14
N ASN A 594 24.11 -10.80 17.02
CA ASN A 594 25.21 -10.30 16.20
C ASN A 594 25.39 -8.79 16.38
N GLU A 595 26.64 -8.34 16.41
CA GLU A 595 27.01 -6.92 16.45
C GLU A 595 27.55 -6.49 15.08
N TYR A 596 26.97 -5.46 14.50
CA TYR A 596 27.37 -4.83 13.25
C TYR A 596 27.99 -3.47 13.57
N LYS A 597 29.13 -3.18 12.97
CA LYS A 597 29.91 -1.96 13.23
C LYS A 597 29.82 -1.02 12.05
N ALA A 598 29.84 0.27 12.34
CA ALA A 598 29.96 1.29 11.31
C ALA A 598 31.33 1.21 10.62
N ASP A 599 31.32 1.44 9.31
CA ASP A 599 32.51 1.64 8.51
C ASP A 599 33.13 3.05 8.75
N LYS A 600 34.16 3.40 7.96
CA LYS A 600 34.81 4.72 8.03
C LYS A 600 33.89 5.90 7.71
N ASP A 601 32.80 5.67 6.98
CA ASP A 601 31.80 6.66 6.57
C ASP A 601 30.57 6.67 7.51
N GLY A 602 30.64 5.90 8.60
CA GLY A 602 29.57 5.78 9.60
C GLY A 602 28.39 4.95 9.14
N LEU A 603 28.57 4.12 8.11
CA LEU A 603 27.54 3.24 7.56
C LEU A 603 27.61 1.85 8.19
N ILE A 604 26.50 1.36 8.69
CA ILE A 604 26.34 -0.01 9.23
C ILE A 604 25.55 -0.82 8.22
N VAL A 605 26.12 -1.92 7.75
CA VAL A 605 25.45 -2.83 6.83
C VAL A 605 24.98 -4.08 7.58
N VAL A 606 23.69 -4.38 7.50
CA VAL A 606 23.08 -5.60 8.03
C VAL A 606 22.65 -6.48 6.87
N PRO A 607 23.22 -7.66 6.66
CA PRO A 607 22.84 -8.55 5.55
C PRO A 607 21.35 -8.87 5.55
N PHE A 608 20.81 -9.23 4.40
CA PHE A 608 19.43 -9.71 4.29
C PHE A 608 19.21 -10.99 5.11
N SER A 609 17.94 -11.30 5.36
CA SER A 609 17.56 -12.38 6.29
C SER A 609 16.88 -13.55 5.59
N ASN A 610 17.15 -14.76 6.06
CA ASN A 610 16.34 -15.94 5.74
C ASN A 610 15.02 -15.99 6.54
N ARG A 611 14.81 -15.07 7.49
CA ARG A 611 13.59 -14.92 8.29
C ARG A 611 13.12 -13.47 8.23
N PRO A 612 12.52 -13.05 7.11
CA PRO A 612 12.09 -11.67 6.94
C PRO A 612 10.96 -11.31 7.90
N GLY A 613 10.89 -10.04 8.25
CA GLY A 613 9.86 -9.50 9.12
C GLY A 613 10.39 -8.38 10.01
N ARG A 614 9.49 -7.85 10.85
CA ARG A 614 9.86 -6.76 11.77
C ARG A 614 10.78 -7.27 12.88
N GLN A 615 11.93 -6.63 13.01
CA GLN A 615 12.95 -6.95 14.00
C GLN A 615 13.22 -5.73 14.88
N THR A 616 13.43 -6.00 16.18
CA THR A 616 13.91 -4.99 17.12
C THR A 616 15.44 -5.10 17.20
N MET A 617 16.11 -3.97 17.13
CA MET A 617 17.57 -3.86 17.20
C MET A 617 18.00 -2.93 18.32
N VAL A 618 19.20 -3.11 18.82
CA VAL A 618 19.83 -2.25 19.83
C VAL A 618 20.90 -1.42 19.14
N LEU A 619 20.68 -0.11 19.11
CA LEU A 619 21.70 0.86 18.68
C LEU A 619 22.62 1.16 19.84
N ARG A 620 23.92 1.26 19.58
CA ARG A 620 24.90 1.57 20.61
C ARG A 620 25.88 2.63 20.12
N ASN A 621 26.16 3.61 20.97
CA ASN A 621 27.22 4.58 20.78
C ASN A 621 27.99 4.74 22.10
N GLY A 622 29.21 4.19 22.19
CA GLY A 622 29.96 4.05 23.42
C GLY A 622 29.22 3.17 24.42
N ASN A 623 28.93 3.70 25.60
CA ASN A 623 28.21 2.99 26.67
C ASN A 623 26.69 3.19 26.63
N PHE A 624 26.20 4.04 25.75
CA PHE A 624 24.78 4.32 25.62
C PHE A 624 24.13 3.47 24.53
N SER A 625 22.95 2.94 24.82
CA SER A 625 22.17 2.19 23.85
C SER A 625 20.73 2.66 23.83
N ALA A 626 20.09 2.51 22.65
CA ALA A 626 18.68 2.76 22.43
C ALA A 626 18.06 1.64 21.58
N LEU A 627 16.74 1.49 21.68
CA LEU A 627 15.99 0.52 20.85
C LEU A 627 15.50 1.19 19.58
N ALA A 628 15.63 0.46 18.49
CA ALA A 628 15.02 0.78 17.21
C ALA A 628 14.42 -0.49 16.60
N SER A 629 13.66 -0.36 15.52
CA SER A 629 13.16 -1.52 14.79
C SER A 629 13.04 -1.21 13.30
N PHE A 630 13.16 -2.23 12.46
CA PHE A 630 13.08 -2.14 11.02
C PHE A 630 12.41 -3.39 10.44
N VAL A 631 12.10 -3.35 9.15
CA VAL A 631 11.57 -4.52 8.44
C VAL A 631 12.73 -5.23 7.76
N HIS A 632 13.20 -6.31 8.36
CA HIS A 632 14.30 -7.11 7.82
C HIS A 632 13.83 -7.87 6.58
N GLN A 633 14.39 -7.56 5.42
CA GLN A 633 14.00 -8.13 4.13
C GLN A 633 14.76 -9.43 3.85
N SER A 634 14.15 -10.28 2.99
CA SER A 634 14.83 -11.42 2.39
C SER A 634 15.68 -11.01 1.21
N GLU A 635 16.66 -11.85 0.87
CA GLU A 635 17.50 -11.71 -0.31
C GLU A 635 16.76 -12.25 -1.53
N THR A 636 16.44 -11.37 -2.50
CA THR A 636 15.66 -11.73 -3.69
C THR A 636 16.34 -11.22 -4.96
N TYR A 637 16.73 -12.16 -5.82
CA TYR A 637 17.40 -11.88 -7.09
C TYR A 637 16.44 -11.91 -8.28
N SER A 638 16.70 -11.03 -9.25
CA SER A 638 16.05 -11.06 -10.57
C SER A 638 17.07 -10.73 -11.66
N LEU A 639 17.00 -11.50 -12.76
CA LEU A 639 17.83 -11.31 -13.96
C LEU A 639 16.94 -10.81 -15.11
N ASP A 640 17.36 -9.73 -15.75
CA ASP A 640 16.78 -9.22 -17.01
C ASP A 640 17.89 -9.36 -18.08
N ALA A 641 17.69 -10.21 -19.05
CA ALA A 641 18.72 -10.49 -20.04
C ALA A 641 18.84 -9.44 -21.14
N GLY A 642 17.80 -8.61 -21.34
CA GLY A 642 17.84 -7.55 -22.35
C GLY A 642 18.16 -8.07 -23.76
N ILE A 643 17.47 -9.12 -24.23
CA ILE A 643 17.75 -9.85 -25.46
C ILE A 643 17.22 -9.09 -26.69
N TYR A 644 18.09 -8.85 -27.65
CA TYR A 644 17.75 -8.20 -28.92
C TYR A 644 18.39 -8.94 -30.10
N VAL A 645 17.61 -9.16 -31.16
CA VAL A 645 18.09 -9.62 -32.46
C VAL A 645 17.47 -8.75 -33.53
N ASP A 646 18.25 -8.34 -34.53
CA ASP A 646 17.68 -7.70 -35.70
C ASP A 646 16.88 -8.74 -36.49
N ARG A 647 15.57 -8.55 -36.49
CA ARG A 647 14.66 -9.50 -37.12
C ARG A 647 14.86 -9.60 -38.64
N GLU A 648 15.30 -8.54 -39.26
CA GLU A 648 15.53 -8.47 -40.71
C GLU A 648 16.82 -9.18 -41.11
N ALA A 649 17.76 -9.33 -40.19
CA ALA A 649 18.97 -10.13 -40.42
C ALA A 649 18.72 -11.66 -40.32
N LEU A 650 17.51 -12.09 -39.91
CA LEU A 650 17.18 -13.50 -39.75
C LEU A 650 16.81 -14.16 -41.11
N VAL A 651 17.65 -14.01 -42.10
CA VAL A 651 17.52 -14.64 -43.42
C VAL A 651 18.31 -15.95 -43.41
N THR A 652 17.70 -17.03 -43.93
CA THR A 652 18.33 -18.35 -44.04
C THR A 652 19.74 -18.28 -44.58
N GLY A 653 20.70 -18.89 -43.91
CA GLY A 653 22.12 -18.92 -44.27
C GLY A 653 22.89 -17.63 -44.02
N ALA A 654 22.25 -16.55 -43.65
CA ALA A 654 22.91 -15.29 -43.31
C ALA A 654 23.49 -15.32 -41.88
N GLN A 655 24.49 -14.47 -41.64
CA GLN A 655 25.03 -14.23 -40.31
C GLN A 655 24.16 -13.20 -39.58
N ALA A 656 23.62 -13.61 -38.42
CA ALA A 656 22.83 -12.74 -37.55
C ALA A 656 23.53 -12.53 -36.21
N LYS A 657 23.24 -11.40 -35.57
CA LYS A 657 23.83 -11.00 -34.29
C LYS A 657 22.74 -10.99 -33.20
N LEU A 658 22.97 -11.77 -32.17
CA LEU A 658 22.25 -11.66 -30.91
C LEU A 658 23.00 -10.67 -30.02
N VAL A 659 22.30 -9.67 -29.52
CA VAL A 659 22.82 -8.74 -28.52
C VAL A 659 22.10 -9.03 -27.19
N VAL A 660 22.88 -9.27 -26.14
CA VAL A 660 22.36 -9.53 -24.79
C VAL A 660 22.98 -8.52 -23.85
N ARG A 661 22.12 -7.75 -23.17
CA ARG A 661 22.54 -6.72 -22.22
C ARG A 661 21.91 -6.99 -20.85
N PRO A 662 22.51 -7.90 -20.07
CA PRO A 662 21.92 -8.34 -18.82
C PRO A 662 22.01 -7.27 -17.72
N VAL A 663 21.02 -7.30 -16.84
CA VAL A 663 20.99 -6.54 -15.59
C VAL A 663 20.56 -7.48 -14.48
N LEU A 664 21.41 -7.63 -13.48
CA LEU A 664 21.10 -8.37 -12.25
C LEU A 664 20.64 -7.39 -11.18
N ARG A 665 19.57 -7.75 -10.48
CA ARG A 665 19.05 -6.94 -9.38
C ARG A 665 18.91 -7.78 -8.13
N LEU A 666 19.25 -7.15 -6.99
CA LEU A 666 18.99 -7.67 -5.65
C LEU A 666 18.03 -6.70 -4.94
N ASN A 667 16.87 -7.22 -4.54
CA ASN A 667 15.78 -6.42 -3.95
C ASN A 667 15.45 -5.15 -4.76
N GLY A 668 15.49 -5.27 -6.10
CA GLY A 668 15.23 -4.16 -7.04
C GLY A 668 16.45 -3.30 -7.38
N ASN A 669 17.52 -3.31 -6.59
CA ASN A 669 18.74 -2.54 -6.83
C ASN A 669 19.67 -3.27 -7.81
N PRO A 670 20.21 -2.59 -8.83
CA PRO A 670 21.17 -3.20 -9.72
C PRO A 670 22.47 -3.55 -8.98
N ILE A 671 22.97 -4.74 -9.22
CA ILE A 671 24.23 -5.22 -8.63
C ILE A 671 25.17 -5.73 -9.74
N SER A 672 26.43 -5.95 -9.40
CA SER A 672 27.43 -6.44 -10.34
C SER A 672 27.08 -7.82 -10.89
N LEU A 673 27.23 -8.01 -12.19
CA LEU A 673 27.06 -9.28 -12.89
C LEU A 673 28.17 -10.30 -12.54
N LYS A 674 29.26 -9.87 -11.91
CA LYS A 674 30.35 -10.74 -11.46
C LYS A 674 29.92 -11.79 -10.43
N VAL A 675 28.80 -11.59 -9.76
CA VAL A 675 28.26 -12.57 -8.79
C VAL A 675 27.50 -13.71 -9.48
N LEU A 676 27.29 -13.63 -10.82
CA LEU A 676 26.68 -14.71 -11.58
C LEU A 676 27.67 -15.85 -11.78
N GLU A 677 27.23 -17.05 -11.43
CA GLU A 677 27.97 -18.28 -11.67
C GLU A 677 27.44 -19.02 -12.89
N ASP A 678 28.35 -19.60 -13.66
CA ASP A 678 28.07 -20.48 -14.81
C ASP A 678 27.02 -19.88 -15.79
N PRO A 679 27.22 -18.63 -16.29
CA PRO A 679 26.27 -18.03 -17.21
C PRO A 679 26.30 -18.80 -18.54
N ARG A 680 25.10 -19.18 -19.02
CA ARG A 680 24.90 -19.96 -20.24
C ARG A 680 23.84 -19.34 -21.11
N LEU A 681 24.10 -19.32 -22.39
CA LEU A 681 23.13 -18.95 -23.41
C LEU A 681 22.56 -20.22 -24.03
N VAL A 682 21.26 -20.42 -23.88
CA VAL A 682 20.52 -21.50 -24.53
C VAL A 682 19.79 -20.92 -25.75
N ILE A 683 20.08 -21.46 -26.89
CA ILE A 683 19.46 -21.15 -28.19
C ILE A 683 18.57 -22.31 -28.57
N LEU A 684 17.27 -22.09 -28.58
CA LEU A 684 16.29 -23.07 -29.07
C LEU A 684 15.78 -22.61 -30.43
N SER A 685 16.20 -23.32 -31.48
CA SER A 685 15.70 -23.12 -32.83
C SER A 685 14.64 -24.17 -33.17
N THR A 686 13.47 -23.71 -33.63
CA THR A 686 12.40 -24.62 -34.05
C THR A 686 12.20 -24.48 -35.55
N GLY A 687 12.33 -25.56 -36.26
CA GLY A 687 12.12 -25.65 -37.70
C GLY A 687 10.65 -25.52 -38.08
N ARG A 688 10.36 -25.38 -39.38
CA ARG A 688 8.99 -25.36 -39.95
C ARG A 688 8.25 -26.69 -39.75
N ASP A 689 9.00 -27.77 -39.66
CA ASP A 689 8.51 -29.11 -39.35
C ASP A 689 8.13 -29.30 -37.87
N GLY A 690 8.38 -28.25 -37.04
CA GLY A 690 8.11 -28.25 -35.62
C GLY A 690 9.20 -28.91 -34.79
N VAL A 691 10.30 -29.39 -35.41
CA VAL A 691 11.40 -30.04 -34.71
C VAL A 691 12.25 -28.98 -33.98
N PRO A 692 12.42 -29.06 -32.65
CA PRO A 692 13.30 -28.15 -31.92
C PRO A 692 14.73 -28.67 -31.92
N THR A 693 15.68 -27.79 -32.16
CA THR A 693 17.12 -28.01 -31.96
C THR A 693 17.62 -27.06 -30.87
N MET A 694 18.31 -27.59 -29.88
CA MET A 694 18.84 -26.82 -28.76
C MET A 694 20.38 -26.80 -28.84
N LEU A 695 20.91 -25.59 -28.68
CA LEU A 695 22.33 -25.32 -28.52
C LEU A 695 22.52 -24.59 -27.21
N GLU A 696 23.40 -25.07 -26.35
CA GLU A 696 23.79 -24.45 -25.11
C GLU A 696 25.27 -24.05 -25.17
N LEU A 697 25.54 -22.78 -24.92
CA LEU A 697 26.86 -22.17 -25.02
C LEU A 697 27.25 -21.58 -23.68
N PRO A 698 28.48 -21.82 -23.20
CA PRO A 698 28.98 -21.07 -22.06
C PRO A 698 29.18 -19.60 -22.48
N VAL A 699 28.70 -18.70 -21.63
CA VAL A 699 28.97 -17.27 -21.78
C VAL A 699 30.15 -16.97 -20.85
N GLY A 700 31.24 -16.41 -21.39
CA GLY A 700 32.36 -16.00 -20.55
C GLY A 700 31.99 -14.93 -19.52
N GLU A 701 32.96 -14.24 -18.96
CA GLU A 701 32.71 -13.15 -17.99
C GLU A 701 31.82 -12.07 -18.61
N ILE A 702 30.68 -11.83 -17.98
CA ILE A 702 29.76 -10.76 -18.36
C ILE A 702 30.14 -9.50 -17.60
N LYS A 703 30.38 -8.40 -18.30
CA LYS A 703 30.80 -7.15 -17.68
C LYS A 703 29.61 -6.23 -17.44
N ASP A 704 29.67 -5.52 -16.33
CA ASP A 704 28.65 -4.55 -15.95
C ASP A 704 28.49 -3.43 -17.00
N GLY A 705 27.27 -3.17 -17.42
CA GLY A 705 26.94 -2.13 -18.38
C GLY A 705 27.28 -2.43 -19.83
N GLU A 706 27.98 -3.52 -20.12
CA GLU A 706 28.31 -3.96 -21.47
C GLU A 706 27.28 -4.98 -21.99
N ALA A 707 27.10 -5.01 -23.33
CA ALA A 707 26.35 -6.06 -23.99
C ALA A 707 27.34 -7.11 -24.54
N PHE A 708 27.02 -8.39 -24.39
CA PHE A 708 27.74 -9.39 -25.16
C PHE A 708 27.01 -9.70 -26.46
N ILE A 709 27.80 -10.00 -27.49
CA ILE A 709 27.27 -10.28 -28.82
C ILE A 709 27.61 -11.72 -29.18
N HIS A 710 26.60 -12.46 -29.63
CA HIS A 710 26.80 -13.79 -30.20
C HIS A 710 26.36 -13.79 -31.66
N GLU A 711 27.28 -14.14 -32.54
CA GLU A 711 27.04 -14.28 -33.96
C GLU A 711 26.69 -15.71 -34.30
N PHE A 712 25.64 -15.91 -35.08
CA PHE A 712 25.18 -17.25 -35.48
C PHE A 712 24.70 -17.22 -36.92
N THR A 713 24.87 -18.39 -37.58
CA THR A 713 24.28 -18.59 -38.90
C THR A 713 22.82 -18.98 -38.74
N VAL A 714 21.92 -18.28 -39.42
CA VAL A 714 20.49 -18.58 -39.40
C VAL A 714 20.22 -19.94 -40.03
N PRO A 715 19.64 -20.91 -39.27
CA PRO A 715 19.37 -22.25 -39.77
C PRO A 715 18.37 -22.25 -40.93
N ASP A 716 18.51 -23.27 -41.79
CA ASP A 716 17.52 -23.53 -42.84
C ASP A 716 16.15 -23.85 -42.20
N LYS A 717 15.09 -23.48 -42.94
CA LYS A 717 13.70 -23.75 -42.56
C LYS A 717 13.33 -23.28 -41.14
N LEU A 718 14.00 -22.30 -40.63
CA LEU A 718 13.75 -21.77 -39.27
C LEU A 718 12.34 -21.15 -39.17
N ALA A 719 11.60 -21.46 -38.10
CA ALA A 719 10.31 -20.88 -37.80
C ALA A 719 10.30 -20.03 -36.53
N LYS A 720 11.10 -20.38 -35.54
CA LYS A 720 11.15 -19.70 -34.25
C LYS A 720 12.54 -19.83 -33.62
N LEU A 721 13.03 -18.73 -33.08
CA LEU A 721 14.21 -18.70 -32.21
C LEU A 721 13.76 -18.29 -30.79
N GLN A 722 14.30 -18.98 -29.82
CA GLN A 722 14.19 -18.59 -28.42
C GLN A 722 15.59 -18.58 -27.83
N PHE A 723 15.96 -17.44 -27.23
CA PHE A 723 17.22 -17.28 -26.51
C PHE A 723 16.92 -17.21 -25.04
N THR A 724 17.61 -17.98 -24.23
CA THR A 724 17.48 -17.98 -22.78
C THR A 724 18.84 -17.77 -22.17
N LEU A 725 19.01 -16.71 -21.40
CA LEU A 725 20.16 -16.55 -20.52
C LEU A 725 19.86 -17.25 -19.21
N LYS A 726 20.72 -18.19 -18.83
CA LYS A 726 20.67 -18.92 -17.56
C LYS A 726 21.93 -18.58 -16.77
N ALA A 727 21.78 -18.40 -15.47
CA ALA A 727 22.92 -18.26 -14.58
C ALA A 727 22.50 -18.70 -13.18
N ARG A 728 23.44 -18.87 -12.28
CA ARG A 728 23.21 -19.13 -10.87
C ARG A 728 23.79 -17.98 -10.04
N VAL A 729 23.19 -17.77 -8.89
CA VAL A 729 23.68 -16.86 -7.87
C VAL A 729 23.65 -17.54 -6.51
N GLU A 730 24.66 -17.30 -5.69
CA GLU A 730 24.63 -17.75 -4.31
C GLU A 730 23.75 -16.80 -3.49
N ASN A 731 22.65 -17.34 -2.95
CA ASN A 731 21.82 -16.63 -1.98
C ASN A 731 22.46 -16.82 -0.60
N LEU A 732 23.17 -15.79 -0.14
CA LEU A 732 23.94 -15.84 1.11
C LEU A 732 23.03 -15.97 2.33
N ALA A 733 21.87 -15.33 2.33
CA ALA A 733 20.90 -15.39 3.41
C ALA A 733 20.28 -16.79 3.56
N ALA A 734 20.00 -17.46 2.44
CA ALA A 734 19.42 -18.80 2.43
C ALA A 734 20.46 -19.92 2.45
N GLY A 735 21.73 -19.63 2.16
CA GLY A 735 22.83 -20.59 2.09
C GLY A 735 22.67 -21.60 0.94
N ASN A 736 22.05 -21.20 -0.18
CA ASN A 736 21.83 -22.05 -1.34
C ASN A 736 22.08 -21.29 -2.65
N LYS A 737 22.24 -22.05 -3.73
CA LYS A 737 22.34 -21.48 -5.07
C LYS A 737 20.95 -21.38 -5.69
N GLN A 738 20.64 -20.21 -6.25
CA GLN A 738 19.40 -19.89 -6.93
C GLN A 738 19.64 -19.85 -8.44
N ASP A 739 18.83 -20.58 -9.20
CA ASP A 739 18.84 -20.50 -10.66
C ASP A 739 18.06 -19.25 -11.12
N LEU A 740 18.66 -18.49 -11.99
CA LEU A 740 18.09 -17.28 -12.62
C LEU A 740 18.00 -17.50 -14.12
N THR A 741 16.86 -17.12 -14.69
CA THR A 741 16.64 -17.24 -16.14
C THR A 741 15.82 -16.07 -16.66
N ASP A 742 16.17 -15.59 -17.85
CA ASP A 742 15.33 -14.71 -18.65
C ASP A 742 15.43 -15.08 -20.12
N GLN A 743 14.35 -14.85 -20.88
CA GLN A 743 14.26 -15.33 -22.25
C GLN A 743 13.60 -14.33 -23.21
N GLY A 744 14.11 -14.33 -24.44
CA GLY A 744 13.53 -13.64 -25.59
C GLY A 744 13.09 -14.62 -26.69
N THR A 745 11.93 -14.42 -27.27
CA THR A 745 11.40 -15.27 -28.33
C THR A 745 11.14 -14.47 -29.61
N PHE A 746 11.64 -14.97 -30.73
CA PHE A 746 11.50 -14.37 -32.05
C PHE A 746 10.83 -15.35 -33.01
N ALA A 747 9.59 -15.05 -33.37
CA ALA A 747 8.91 -15.82 -34.42
C ALA A 747 9.35 -15.29 -35.80
N LEU A 748 9.82 -16.18 -36.64
CA LEU A 748 10.27 -15.87 -37.98
C LEU A 748 9.18 -16.13 -39.00
N ASN A 749 9.34 -15.60 -40.17
CA ASN A 749 8.45 -15.71 -41.29
C ASN A 749 7.58 -16.94 -41.27
N GLN A 750 6.31 -16.77 -40.95
CA GLN A 750 5.36 -17.87 -41.05
C GLN A 750 5.00 -18.17 -42.50
N ILE A 751 5.46 -17.30 -43.42
CA ILE A 751 5.15 -17.41 -44.85
C ILE A 751 5.59 -18.77 -45.47
N ASP A 752 6.65 -19.35 -44.90
CA ASP A 752 7.15 -20.67 -45.36
C ASP A 752 6.47 -21.86 -44.65
N LYS A 753 5.76 -21.61 -43.54
CA LYS A 753 4.98 -22.59 -42.77
C LYS A 753 3.57 -22.79 -43.33
N THR A 754 3.11 -21.88 -44.12
CA THR A 754 1.74 -21.82 -44.60
C THR A 754 1.72 -21.74 -46.13
N LEU A 755 0.58 -22.09 -46.70
CA LEU A 755 0.24 -21.78 -48.10
C LEU A 755 0.10 -20.27 -48.38
N LYS A 756 0.37 -19.44 -47.36
CA LYS A 756 0.28 -17.98 -47.46
C LYS A 756 1.39 -17.43 -48.33
N LEU A 757 1.01 -16.50 -49.18
CA LEU A 757 1.85 -15.90 -50.20
C LEU A 757 2.33 -14.47 -49.89
N GLU A 758 1.88 -13.93 -48.75
CA GLU A 758 2.07 -12.53 -48.40
C GLU A 758 2.66 -12.35 -47.00
N ASN A 759 3.43 -11.27 -46.80
CA ASN A 759 3.91 -10.84 -45.47
C ASN A 759 3.66 -9.34 -45.31
N VAL A 760 3.48 -8.89 -44.10
CA VAL A 760 3.28 -7.47 -43.75
C VAL A 760 4.44 -7.01 -42.88
N HIS A 761 5.12 -5.96 -43.32
CA HIS A 761 6.25 -5.35 -42.61
C HIS A 761 5.89 -3.95 -42.17
N LEU A 762 6.24 -3.59 -40.93
CA LEU A 762 6.14 -2.22 -40.43
C LEU A 762 7.47 -1.50 -40.68
N ALA A 763 7.40 -0.38 -41.36
CA ALA A 763 8.54 0.50 -41.57
C ALA A 763 8.22 1.94 -41.14
N ARG A 764 9.26 2.76 -40.99
CA ARG A 764 9.09 4.18 -40.74
C ARG A 764 9.79 4.96 -41.85
N VAL A 765 9.00 5.68 -42.65
CA VAL A 765 9.48 6.46 -43.81
C VAL A 765 9.14 7.92 -43.59
N ASN A 766 10.14 8.81 -43.66
CA ASN A 766 9.97 10.27 -43.47
C ASN A 766 9.19 10.63 -42.17
N GLY A 767 9.41 9.86 -41.12
CA GLY A 767 8.77 10.11 -39.83
C GLY A 767 7.35 9.49 -39.65
N ALA A 768 6.74 9.01 -40.73
CA ALA A 768 5.44 8.30 -40.71
C ALA A 768 5.64 6.78 -40.69
N TYR A 769 4.69 6.06 -40.09
CA TYR A 769 4.67 4.60 -40.12
C TYR A 769 3.91 4.11 -41.33
N VAL A 770 4.41 3.06 -41.96
CA VAL A 770 3.78 2.42 -43.12
C VAL A 770 3.81 0.90 -42.95
N LEU A 771 2.84 0.20 -43.55
CA LEU A 771 2.88 -1.26 -43.68
C LEU A 771 3.18 -1.59 -45.13
N ASP A 772 4.26 -2.28 -45.39
CA ASP A 772 4.61 -2.84 -46.69
C ASP A 772 4.08 -4.27 -46.77
N VAL A 773 3.20 -4.52 -47.72
CA VAL A 773 2.63 -5.85 -48.03
C VAL A 773 3.42 -6.45 -49.18
N LEU A 774 4.22 -7.45 -48.86
CA LEU A 774 5.18 -8.05 -49.78
C LEU A 774 4.87 -9.52 -50.02
N GLY A 775 5.19 -10.01 -51.21
CA GLY A 775 5.18 -11.43 -51.54
C GLY A 775 6.46 -12.15 -51.09
N LYS A 776 6.57 -13.44 -51.39
CA LYS A 776 7.71 -14.29 -51.00
C LYS A 776 9.06 -13.83 -51.55
N ASN A 777 9.09 -13.18 -52.66
CA ASN A 777 10.33 -12.68 -53.30
C ASN A 777 10.54 -11.17 -53.06
N GLY A 778 9.77 -10.59 -52.12
CA GLY A 778 9.82 -9.16 -51.83
C GLY A 778 9.05 -8.28 -52.80
N GLU A 779 8.30 -8.88 -53.74
CA GLU A 779 7.48 -8.14 -54.67
C GLU A 779 6.28 -7.46 -53.95
N ALA A 780 6.02 -6.22 -54.33
CA ALA A 780 4.88 -5.45 -53.83
C ALA A 780 3.54 -6.12 -54.16
N LYS A 781 2.67 -6.24 -53.18
CA LYS A 781 1.32 -6.79 -53.34
C LYS A 781 0.27 -5.67 -53.28
N PRO A 782 -0.13 -5.09 -54.42
CA PRO A 782 -1.14 -4.06 -54.45
C PRO A 782 -2.55 -4.60 -54.15
N ASP A 783 -3.43 -3.70 -53.75
CA ASP A 783 -4.85 -3.96 -53.49
C ASP A 783 -5.11 -5.09 -52.49
N ARG A 784 -4.22 -5.32 -51.53
CA ARG A 784 -4.38 -6.33 -50.48
C ARG A 784 -5.05 -5.72 -49.26
N ALA A 785 -6.11 -6.35 -48.78
CA ALA A 785 -6.80 -5.94 -47.58
C ALA A 785 -5.95 -6.28 -46.32
N VAL A 786 -5.80 -5.31 -45.45
CA VAL A 786 -5.08 -5.45 -44.17
C VAL A 786 -6.00 -4.94 -43.07
N SER A 787 -6.30 -5.79 -42.08
CA SER A 787 -7.00 -5.38 -40.88
C SER A 787 -5.99 -4.90 -39.86
N VAL A 788 -6.07 -3.66 -39.43
CA VAL A 788 -5.14 -3.04 -38.48
C VAL A 788 -5.87 -2.79 -37.17
N GLN A 789 -5.40 -3.38 -36.09
CA GLN A 789 -5.86 -3.12 -34.74
C GLN A 789 -4.85 -2.24 -34.01
N LEU A 790 -5.32 -1.17 -33.39
CA LEU A 790 -4.49 -0.19 -32.73
C LEU A 790 -4.88 -0.07 -31.25
N LYS A 791 -3.90 0.03 -30.36
CA LYS A 791 -4.06 0.28 -28.92
C LYS A 791 -3.48 1.64 -28.58
N HIS A 792 -4.34 2.52 -28.10
CA HIS A 792 -3.88 3.79 -27.54
C HIS A 792 -3.40 3.59 -26.11
N ARG A 793 -2.32 4.25 -25.72
CA ARG A 793 -1.69 4.08 -24.40
C ARG A 793 -2.57 4.50 -23.21
N ASP A 794 -3.50 5.44 -23.44
CA ASP A 794 -4.35 6.01 -22.39
C ASP A 794 -5.73 5.30 -22.28
N PHE A 795 -5.98 4.27 -23.10
CA PHE A 795 -7.26 3.54 -23.11
C PHE A 795 -7.04 2.02 -23.18
N LYS A 796 -7.89 1.26 -22.47
CA LYS A 796 -7.80 -0.22 -22.44
C LYS A 796 -8.29 -0.87 -23.72
N GLY A 797 -9.29 -0.25 -24.37
CA GLY A 797 -9.88 -0.76 -25.60
C GLY A 797 -8.97 -0.56 -26.82
N THR A 798 -9.15 -1.43 -27.80
CA THR A 798 -8.49 -1.34 -29.11
C THR A 798 -9.45 -0.84 -30.19
N HIS A 799 -8.90 -0.31 -31.28
CA HIS A 799 -9.66 0.07 -32.44
C HIS A 799 -9.18 -0.70 -33.67
N SER A 800 -10.10 -1.28 -34.44
CA SER A 800 -9.79 -2.02 -35.64
C SER A 800 -10.24 -1.25 -36.86
N VAL A 801 -9.39 -1.14 -37.87
CA VAL A 801 -9.63 -0.49 -39.14
C VAL A 801 -9.22 -1.44 -40.26
N SER A 802 -10.03 -1.53 -41.30
CA SER A 802 -9.68 -2.24 -42.52
C SER A 802 -9.12 -1.26 -43.54
N LEU A 803 -7.90 -1.52 -44.00
CA LEU A 803 -7.17 -0.73 -44.98
C LEU A 803 -6.80 -1.63 -46.17
N LYS A 804 -6.28 -1.07 -47.25
CA LYS A 804 -5.69 -1.83 -48.37
C LYS A 804 -4.38 -1.24 -48.79
N SER A 805 -3.50 -2.05 -49.39
CA SER A 805 -2.24 -1.58 -49.96
C SER A 805 -2.51 -0.81 -51.27
N ASP A 806 -1.70 0.20 -51.50
CA ASP A 806 -1.64 1.00 -52.67
C ASP A 806 -0.93 0.25 -53.84
N PRO A 807 -0.72 0.84 -55.03
CA PRO A 807 -0.01 0.21 -56.15
C PRO A 807 1.46 -0.20 -55.80
N SER A 808 2.10 0.46 -54.84
CA SER A 808 3.43 0.11 -54.36
C SER A 808 3.45 -0.97 -53.25
N GLY A 809 2.28 -1.55 -52.92
CA GLY A 809 2.14 -2.53 -51.84
C GLY A 809 2.07 -1.91 -50.44
N ARG A 810 1.93 -0.61 -50.31
CA ARG A 810 2.06 0.13 -49.07
C ARG A 810 0.70 0.59 -48.48
N VAL A 811 0.58 0.56 -47.14
CA VAL A 811 -0.51 1.13 -46.37
C VAL A 811 0.05 2.25 -45.49
N ASP A 812 -0.45 3.47 -45.63
CA ASP A 812 0.00 4.61 -44.82
C ASP A 812 -0.73 4.61 -43.45
N LEU A 813 0.04 4.62 -42.37
CA LEU A 813 -0.47 4.68 -40.97
C LEU A 813 -0.28 6.06 -40.33
N GLY A 814 0.52 6.94 -40.96
CA GLY A 814 0.86 8.25 -40.43
C GLY A 814 1.76 8.20 -39.17
N ALA A 815 1.66 9.22 -38.36
CA ALA A 815 2.58 9.41 -37.20
C ALA A 815 2.32 8.46 -36.00
N LEU A 816 1.19 7.83 -35.91
CA LEU A 816 0.74 6.95 -34.83
C LEU A 816 0.93 7.57 -33.41
N ALA A 817 0.61 8.86 -33.29
CA ALA A 817 0.73 9.57 -32.02
C ALA A 817 -0.07 8.86 -30.91
N ASP A 818 0.55 8.66 -29.77
CA ASP A 818 -0.02 8.02 -28.57
C ASP A 818 -0.53 6.57 -28.75
N ILE A 819 -0.21 5.93 -29.89
CA ILE A 819 -0.43 4.50 -30.09
C ILE A 819 0.70 3.73 -29.41
N GLN A 820 0.32 2.75 -28.58
CA GLN A 820 1.23 1.89 -27.84
C GLN A 820 1.70 0.74 -28.72
N TRP A 821 0.77 0.06 -29.38
CA TRP A 821 1.06 -1.04 -30.28
C TRP A 821 0.05 -1.12 -31.42
N ILE A 822 0.47 -1.79 -32.47
CA ILE A 822 -0.37 -2.14 -33.59
C ILE A 822 -0.30 -3.65 -33.88
N LYS A 823 -1.42 -4.19 -34.35
CA LYS A 823 -1.53 -5.56 -34.82
C LYS A 823 -2.13 -5.54 -36.20
N ALA A 824 -1.43 -6.06 -37.18
CA ALA A 824 -1.92 -6.14 -38.53
C ALA A 824 -2.20 -7.58 -38.93
N THR A 825 -3.32 -7.81 -39.61
CA THR A 825 -3.70 -9.11 -40.19
C THR A 825 -3.85 -8.97 -41.70
N GLY A 826 -3.02 -9.67 -42.44
CA GLY A 826 -3.06 -9.67 -43.90
C GLY A 826 -4.28 -10.42 -44.49
N SER A 827 -4.48 -10.32 -45.79
CA SER A 827 -5.58 -10.98 -46.52
C SER A 827 -5.55 -12.49 -46.43
N ASP A 828 -4.38 -13.08 -46.23
CA ASP A 828 -4.14 -14.52 -46.03
C ASP A 828 -4.33 -14.95 -44.54
N GLY A 829 -4.71 -14.04 -43.64
CA GLY A 829 -4.92 -14.27 -42.21
C GLY A 829 -3.63 -14.31 -41.36
N ALA A 830 -2.46 -14.00 -41.93
CA ALA A 830 -1.23 -13.84 -41.13
C ALA A 830 -1.32 -12.60 -40.24
N THR A 831 -0.93 -12.73 -39.00
CA THR A 831 -1.03 -11.68 -38.02
C THR A 831 0.33 -11.29 -37.51
N TYR A 832 0.61 -10.01 -37.40
CA TYR A 832 1.84 -9.39 -36.96
C TYR A 832 1.55 -8.37 -35.86
N HIS A 833 2.46 -8.27 -34.90
CA HIS A 833 2.32 -7.35 -33.77
C HIS A 833 3.61 -6.55 -33.59
N TRP A 834 3.49 -5.23 -33.41
CA TRP A 834 4.61 -4.33 -33.14
C TRP A 834 4.28 -3.35 -32.04
N GLU A 835 5.22 -3.20 -31.11
CA GLU A 835 5.21 -2.11 -30.15
C GLU A 835 5.71 -0.82 -30.82
N ILE A 836 4.98 0.27 -30.65
CA ILE A 836 5.38 1.57 -31.17
C ILE A 836 6.24 2.27 -30.11
N SER A 837 7.56 2.08 -30.22
CA SER A 837 8.49 2.69 -29.25
C SER A 837 8.58 4.20 -29.46
N ARG A 838 8.42 4.95 -28.38
CA ARG A 838 8.75 6.38 -28.33
C ARG A 838 10.20 6.54 -27.92
N GLY A 839 11.11 6.67 -28.87
CA GLY A 839 12.49 7.03 -28.60
C GLY A 839 13.20 6.12 -27.57
N ARG A 840 14.47 5.91 -27.75
CA ARG A 840 15.30 5.17 -26.80
C ARG A 840 15.68 6.10 -25.64
N TYR A 841 14.77 6.38 -24.74
CA TYR A 841 15.16 7.04 -23.51
C TYR A 841 15.79 5.99 -22.59
N GLY A 842 17.04 6.24 -22.19
CA GLY A 842 17.72 5.40 -21.23
C GLY A 842 16.91 5.31 -19.94
N ARG A 843 16.83 4.14 -19.32
CA ARG A 843 16.34 4.00 -17.94
C ARG A 843 17.43 4.57 -17.03
N VAL A 844 17.08 5.55 -16.22
CA VAL A 844 17.95 6.03 -15.15
C VAL A 844 17.58 5.23 -13.89
N ALA A 845 18.56 4.57 -13.29
CA ALA A 845 18.38 3.96 -11.99
C ALA A 845 18.31 5.09 -10.96
N GLN A 846 17.23 5.14 -10.19
CA GLN A 846 17.04 6.07 -9.09
C GLN A 846 17.07 5.30 -7.78
N PRO A 847 17.66 5.85 -6.71
CA PRO A 847 17.51 5.27 -5.38
C PRO A 847 16.03 5.33 -4.95
N SER A 848 15.58 4.35 -4.19
CA SER A 848 14.21 4.31 -3.68
C SER A 848 13.95 5.35 -2.59
N VAL A 849 15.00 5.75 -1.89
CA VAL A 849 15.00 6.75 -0.82
C VAL A 849 16.21 7.67 -0.99
N ILE A 850 16.02 8.95 -0.74
CA ILE A 850 17.11 9.95 -0.70
C ILE A 850 17.03 10.64 0.66
N HIS A 851 18.10 10.55 1.44
CA HIS A 851 18.27 11.31 2.68
C HIS A 851 19.07 12.57 2.40
N ALA A 852 18.55 13.71 2.85
CA ALA A 852 19.22 15.01 2.69
C ALA A 852 19.12 15.83 3.99
N ALA A 853 20.07 16.73 4.22
CA ALA A 853 19.97 17.68 5.32
C ALA A 853 19.11 18.88 4.91
N THR A 854 18.57 19.58 5.91
CA THR A 854 17.82 20.83 5.66
C THR A 854 18.72 21.86 5.00
N GLY A 855 18.30 22.39 3.86
CA GLY A 855 19.05 23.35 3.06
C GLY A 855 19.85 22.74 1.91
N ASP A 856 19.96 21.41 1.85
CA ASP A 856 20.55 20.74 0.70
C ASP A 856 19.65 20.84 -0.54
N THR A 857 20.26 20.82 -1.71
CA THR A 857 19.56 20.66 -2.99
C THR A 857 19.61 19.19 -3.40
N ILE A 858 18.45 18.56 -3.52
CA ILE A 858 18.30 17.18 -3.97
C ILE A 858 18.25 17.18 -5.50
N GLN A 859 19.08 16.39 -6.15
CA GLN A 859 19.10 16.23 -7.61
C GLN A 859 18.58 14.86 -8.01
N VAL A 860 17.48 14.83 -8.73
CA VAL A 860 16.88 13.62 -9.30
C VAL A 860 17.16 13.58 -10.79
N ALA A 861 17.95 12.62 -11.25
CA ALA A 861 18.30 12.48 -12.65
C ALA A 861 17.07 12.09 -13.48
N LEU A 862 16.92 12.71 -14.66
CA LEU A 862 15.78 12.46 -15.54
C LEU A 862 16.21 11.68 -16.77
N ALA A 863 15.42 10.69 -17.18
CA ALA A 863 15.67 9.96 -18.42
C ALA A 863 15.15 10.76 -19.62
N GLY A 864 16.03 11.10 -20.55
CA GLY A 864 15.68 11.73 -21.82
C GLY A 864 16.36 13.08 -22.09
N PRO A 865 16.33 13.57 -23.33
CA PRO A 865 16.84 14.87 -23.66
C PRO A 865 15.92 15.95 -23.13
N LEU A 866 16.26 16.52 -22.00
CA LEU A 866 15.59 17.68 -21.43
C LEU A 866 16.22 18.94 -22.00
N ASN A 867 15.93 19.24 -23.24
CA ASN A 867 16.16 20.56 -23.76
C ASN A 867 15.04 21.46 -23.25
N ASN A 868 15.40 22.32 -22.28
CA ASN A 868 14.65 23.47 -21.80
C ASN A 868 13.15 23.25 -21.74
N ALA A 869 12.65 22.94 -20.55
CA ALA A 869 11.24 23.04 -20.16
C ALA A 869 10.28 22.68 -21.32
N SER A 870 10.25 21.44 -21.72
CA SER A 870 9.18 20.99 -22.60
C SER A 870 7.88 21.17 -21.81
N LYS A 871 7.03 22.08 -22.28
CA LYS A 871 5.63 22.22 -21.85
C LYS A 871 5.02 20.82 -21.85
N GLY A 872 4.90 20.17 -20.71
CA GLY A 872 4.31 18.84 -20.59
C GLY A 872 5.04 17.82 -19.70
N GLN A 873 6.19 18.12 -19.12
CA GLN A 873 6.72 17.31 -18.02
C GLN A 873 6.15 17.86 -16.70
N SER A 874 5.29 17.06 -16.10
CA SER A 874 4.73 17.34 -14.78
C SER A 874 5.34 16.36 -13.78
N TYR A 875 5.62 16.85 -12.61
CA TYR A 875 5.90 16.04 -11.44
C TYR A 875 4.99 16.53 -10.32
N SER A 876 4.80 15.69 -9.32
CA SER A 876 4.09 16.06 -8.09
C SER A 876 4.99 15.74 -6.91
N LEU A 877 5.09 16.66 -5.97
CA LEU A 877 5.88 16.51 -4.75
C LEU A 877 5.02 16.81 -3.54
N PHE A 878 4.77 15.80 -2.73
CA PHE A 878 3.91 15.92 -1.56
C PHE A 878 4.67 15.67 -0.27
N GLU A 879 4.45 16.55 0.72
CA GLU A 879 4.80 16.25 2.10
C GLU A 879 3.86 15.16 2.63
N VAL A 880 4.43 14.13 3.25
CA VAL A 880 3.71 12.97 3.76
C VAL A 880 3.84 12.90 5.29
N ARG A 881 2.72 12.66 5.98
CA ARG A 881 2.69 12.39 7.43
C ARG A 881 1.76 11.20 7.70
N GLN A 882 2.25 10.23 8.44
CA GLN A 882 1.50 9.00 8.75
C GLN A 882 0.88 8.34 7.49
N GLY A 883 1.64 8.31 6.39
CA GLY A 883 1.20 7.70 5.13
C GLY A 883 0.12 8.48 4.37
N THR A 884 -0.14 9.74 4.71
CA THR A 884 -1.08 10.60 3.99
C THR A 884 -0.43 11.89 3.52
N MET A 885 -0.84 12.38 2.36
CA MET A 885 -0.34 13.64 1.79
C MET A 885 -0.88 14.83 2.58
N VAL A 886 -0.01 15.73 3.01
CA VAL A 886 -0.36 16.88 3.87
C VAL A 886 -0.24 18.20 3.13
N GLY A 887 0.83 18.38 2.37
CA GLY A 887 1.14 19.61 1.64
C GLY A 887 1.64 19.32 0.24
N ASP A 888 1.31 20.20 -0.69
CA ASP A 888 1.87 20.18 -2.06
C ASP A 888 3.11 21.08 -2.08
N GLN A 889 4.24 20.51 -2.48
CA GLN A 889 5.55 21.14 -2.53
C GLN A 889 6.11 21.22 -3.97
N VAL A 890 5.23 21.13 -4.96
CA VAL A 890 5.65 21.16 -6.38
C VAL A 890 6.50 22.37 -6.73
N LYS A 891 6.33 23.49 -6.03
CA LYS A 891 7.09 24.72 -6.23
C LYS A 891 8.57 24.63 -5.80
N ALA A 892 8.91 23.65 -4.97
CA ALA A 892 10.28 23.42 -4.50
C ALA A 892 11.20 22.82 -5.58
N GLY A 893 10.64 22.30 -6.67
CA GLY A 893 11.41 21.65 -7.73
C GLY A 893 11.55 22.52 -8.99
N THR A 894 12.73 22.44 -9.61
CA THR A 894 13.08 23.14 -10.85
C THR A 894 13.85 22.19 -11.76
N PHE A 895 13.49 22.16 -13.06
CA PHE A 895 14.23 21.39 -14.04
C PHE A 895 15.49 22.14 -14.51
N ARG A 896 16.67 21.55 -14.31
CA ARG A 896 17.94 22.12 -14.72
C ARG A 896 18.94 21.04 -15.14
N ASN A 897 19.61 21.22 -16.25
CA ASN A 897 20.73 20.38 -16.72
C ASN A 897 20.46 18.86 -16.72
N GLY A 898 19.22 18.44 -17.04
CA GLY A 898 18.86 17.02 -17.04
C GLY A 898 18.46 16.46 -15.68
N PHE A 899 18.35 17.33 -14.67
CA PHE A 899 17.91 16.96 -13.32
C PHE A 899 16.64 17.72 -12.93
N LEU A 900 15.84 17.11 -12.09
CA LEU A 900 14.90 17.81 -11.24
C LEU A 900 15.65 18.18 -9.95
N GLU A 901 15.92 19.46 -9.78
CA GLU A 901 16.52 20.00 -8.57
C GLU A 901 15.40 20.40 -7.59
N ILE A 902 15.45 19.87 -6.37
CA ILE A 902 14.47 20.13 -5.31
C ILE A 902 15.22 20.81 -4.17
N SER A 903 14.79 22.00 -3.77
CA SER A 903 15.42 22.79 -2.71
C SER A 903 14.38 23.39 -1.75
N ASP A 904 14.86 23.99 -0.67
CA ASP A 904 14.04 24.71 0.32
C ASP A 904 12.92 23.87 0.98
N LEU A 905 13.12 22.56 1.09
CA LEU A 905 12.20 21.71 1.82
C LEU A 905 12.38 21.86 3.34
N ALA A 906 11.28 21.91 4.07
CA ALA A 906 11.28 21.81 5.52
C ALA A 906 11.65 20.37 5.95
N VAL A 907 11.96 20.21 7.25
CA VAL A 907 12.18 18.88 7.85
C VAL A 907 10.92 18.03 7.70
N GLY A 908 11.01 16.85 7.04
CA GLY A 908 9.88 15.97 6.82
C GLY A 908 10.13 14.91 5.75
N ASP A 909 9.12 14.08 5.58
CA ASP A 909 9.06 13.04 4.55
C ASP A 909 8.32 13.57 3.32
N TYR A 910 8.85 13.28 2.15
CA TYR A 910 8.28 13.71 0.88
C TYR A 910 8.17 12.55 -0.09
N THR A 911 7.14 12.57 -0.92
CA THR A 911 7.02 11.60 -2.02
C THR A 911 6.98 12.38 -3.34
N LEU A 912 7.86 11.98 -4.26
CA LEU A 912 7.95 12.50 -5.63
C LEU A 912 7.29 11.51 -6.59
N TYR A 913 6.43 12.05 -7.48
CA TYR A 913 5.74 11.28 -8.53
C TYR A 913 6.08 11.81 -9.91
#